data_7dc2f9af8899a955a05581822d4beb38
#
_entry.id   7dc2f9af8899a955a05581822d4beb38
#
_cell.length_a   1.000
_cell.length_b   1.000
_cell.length_c   1.000
_cell.angle_alpha   90.00
_cell.angle_beta   90.00
_cell.angle_gamma   90.00
#
_symmetry.space_group_name_H-M   'P 1'
#
loop_
_entity.id
_entity.type
_entity.pdbx_description
1 polymer ?
#
loop_
_entity_poly.entity_id
_entity_poly.type
_entity_poly.pdbx_seq_one_letter_code
_entity_poly.pdbx_strand_id
1 'polypeptide(L)'
;MIAQELEVSLHMAFMEARQARHEFITVEHLLLALLDNPTAAEVLRACAANIEDLRQNLRNFIHDNTPTVPGTDDVDTQPTLGFQRVIQRAIMHVQSTSNGKKEVTGANVLVAIFGEKDSHAVYYLQQQGVTRLDVVNFISHGIAKTGSGEAAKASDANAEAEDAAGQKETPLAQFTQNLNQMAKDGRIDPLIGRESEVERVVQVLCRRRKNNPLLVGEAGVGKTAIAEGLAWRITRGEVPDILADAQVYSLDMGALLAGTKYRGDFEQRLKTVLKELKERPHAILFIDEIHTLIGAGAASGGTLDASNLLKPALSSGTLKCIGATTFTEYRGIFEKDAALSRRFQKVDVVEPTVEQTVAILRGLKSRFEEHHGVKYSSGALNAAAELSARFITDRHLPDKAIDVIDEAGAAQRILPKSKQKKTIGKSEIEEIISKIARVPAQSVSQDDRSKLQTLDRDLKAVVFGQDPAIDALAASIKMARAGLGKTDKPIGSFLFSGPTGVGKTEVARQLAFTLGIELIRFDMSEYMERHAVSRLIGAPPGYVGFDQGGLLTEAVTKKPHCVLLLDEIEKAHPDIFNVLLQVMDHGTLTDNNGRKADFRNVIIIMTTNAGADTMNKSTIGFTTRREQGDEMADIKRLFTPEFRNRLDQTISFRALDEEIIMRVVDKFLMQLEDQLHEKKVDALFTDALRKHLAKHGFDPLMGARPMQRLIQDTIRRALADELLFGKLVNGGRVTVDVDAEDKIQLTFDAQPAPRNPEAVEVE
;
A
#
# COMPACT_ATOMS: atom_id res chain seq x y z
N MET A 1 19.14 -17.61 -1.24
CA MET A 1 19.80 -18.90 -1.58
C MET A 1 20.07 -19.65 -0.28
N ILE A 2 20.14 -20.98 -0.32
CA ILE A 2 20.57 -21.80 0.81
C ILE A 2 22.10 -21.78 0.81
N ALA A 3 22.72 -21.60 1.99
CA ALA A 3 24.18 -21.63 2.10
C ALA A 3 24.71 -23.04 1.81
N GLN A 4 25.84 -23.15 1.14
CA GLN A 4 26.42 -24.43 0.72
C GLN A 4 26.65 -25.40 1.90
N GLU A 5 27.04 -24.87 3.06
CA GLU A 5 27.21 -25.65 4.30
C GLU A 5 25.91 -26.25 4.80
N LEU A 6 24.80 -25.53 4.67
CA LEU A 6 23.48 -26.01 5.05
C LEU A 6 22.96 -27.07 4.07
N GLU A 7 23.21 -26.90 2.77
CA GLU A 7 22.85 -27.87 1.74
C GLU A 7 23.53 -29.23 2.00
N VAL A 8 24.80 -29.20 2.36
CA VAL A 8 25.53 -30.41 2.79
C VAL A 8 24.91 -31.05 4.02
N SER A 9 24.55 -30.27 5.05
CA SER A 9 23.92 -30.79 6.27
C SER A 9 22.54 -31.41 5.99
N LEU A 10 21.75 -30.80 5.11
CA LEU A 10 20.44 -31.35 4.70
C LEU A 10 20.64 -32.66 3.93
N HIS A 11 21.62 -32.71 3.03
CA HIS A 11 21.93 -33.95 2.30
C HIS A 11 22.39 -35.07 3.23
N MET A 12 23.23 -34.76 4.22
CA MET A 12 23.65 -35.72 5.23
C MET A 12 22.46 -36.26 6.03
N ALA A 13 21.54 -35.42 6.48
CA ALA A 13 20.33 -35.84 7.20
C ALA A 13 19.49 -36.84 6.37
N PHE A 14 19.34 -36.59 5.07
CA PHE A 14 18.65 -37.51 4.16
C PHE A 14 19.40 -38.83 3.99
N MET A 15 20.73 -38.77 3.81
CA MET A 15 21.56 -39.96 3.65
C MET A 15 21.55 -40.85 4.89
N GLU A 16 21.68 -40.27 6.09
CA GLU A 16 21.63 -41.01 7.36
C GLU A 16 20.27 -41.67 7.57
N ALA A 17 19.17 -40.95 7.35
CA ALA A 17 17.81 -41.47 7.46
C ALA A 17 17.57 -42.64 6.48
N ARG A 18 18.06 -42.50 5.22
CA ARG A 18 17.97 -43.55 4.18
C ARG A 18 18.83 -44.77 4.51
N GLN A 19 20.07 -44.55 4.99
CA GLN A 19 20.96 -45.62 5.42
C GLN A 19 20.43 -46.41 6.60
N ALA A 20 19.77 -45.72 7.56
CA ALA A 20 19.07 -46.32 8.68
C ALA A 20 17.71 -46.91 8.31
N ARG A 21 17.29 -46.78 7.02
CA ARG A 21 16.02 -47.29 6.48
C ARG A 21 14.78 -46.70 7.15
N HIS A 22 14.84 -45.45 7.60
CA HIS A 22 13.71 -44.75 8.16
C HIS A 22 12.71 -44.35 7.10
N GLU A 23 11.41 -44.57 7.38
CA GLU A 23 10.31 -44.17 6.51
C GLU A 23 10.21 -42.64 6.40
N PHE A 24 10.48 -41.95 7.50
CA PHE A 24 10.36 -40.50 7.57
C PHE A 24 11.65 -39.83 8.07
N ILE A 25 11.96 -38.63 7.50
CA ILE A 25 12.95 -37.72 8.06
C ILE A 25 12.25 -36.67 8.91
N THR A 26 12.66 -36.55 10.17
CA THR A 26 12.03 -35.72 11.21
C THR A 26 12.91 -34.52 11.58
N VAL A 27 12.38 -33.62 12.43
CA VAL A 27 13.13 -32.45 12.95
C VAL A 27 14.34 -32.89 13.77
N GLU A 28 14.29 -34.06 14.41
CA GLU A 28 15.37 -34.65 15.19
C GLU A 28 16.56 -35.06 14.28
N HIS A 29 16.28 -35.62 13.10
CA HIS A 29 17.33 -35.88 12.10
C HIS A 29 17.98 -34.59 11.61
N LEU A 30 17.16 -33.53 11.42
CA LEU A 30 17.67 -32.22 11.02
C LEU A 30 18.58 -31.64 12.09
N LEU A 31 18.17 -31.65 13.36
CA LEU A 31 19.01 -31.18 14.46
C LEU A 31 20.30 -31.99 14.59
N LEU A 32 20.22 -33.31 14.44
CA LEU A 32 21.41 -34.17 14.49
C LEU A 32 22.44 -33.77 13.41
N ALA A 33 21.99 -33.57 12.18
CA ALA A 33 22.87 -33.10 11.09
C ALA A 33 23.39 -31.66 11.30
N LEU A 34 22.61 -30.81 11.97
CA LEU A 34 23.07 -29.46 12.30
C LEU A 34 24.13 -29.42 13.40
N LEU A 35 24.31 -30.47 14.20
CA LEU A 35 25.41 -30.57 15.17
C LEU A 35 26.78 -30.58 14.49
N ASP A 36 26.84 -31.04 13.25
CA ASP A 36 28.05 -31.06 12.43
C ASP A 36 28.17 -29.84 11.47
N ASN A 37 27.14 -29.00 11.43
CA ASN A 37 27.15 -27.76 10.67
C ASN A 37 28.00 -26.69 11.37
N PRO A 38 29.00 -26.06 10.70
CA PRO A 38 29.91 -25.12 11.36
C PRO A 38 29.19 -23.96 12.05
N THR A 39 28.22 -23.33 11.36
CA THR A 39 27.50 -22.15 11.89
C THR A 39 26.53 -22.52 13.02
N ALA A 40 25.86 -23.67 12.95
CA ALA A 40 24.95 -24.11 14.01
C ALA A 40 25.71 -24.64 15.23
N ALA A 41 26.81 -25.39 15.02
CA ALA A 41 27.65 -25.89 16.09
C ALA A 41 28.34 -24.78 16.89
N GLU A 42 28.76 -23.70 16.22
CA GLU A 42 29.32 -22.51 16.87
C GLU A 42 28.31 -21.87 17.79
N VAL A 43 27.08 -21.67 17.32
CA VAL A 43 25.97 -21.11 18.12
C VAL A 43 25.67 -21.99 19.34
N LEU A 44 25.59 -23.30 19.17
CA LEU A 44 25.30 -24.23 20.27
C LEU A 44 26.41 -24.23 21.33
N ARG A 45 27.69 -24.18 20.93
CA ARG A 45 28.84 -24.03 21.85
C ARG A 45 28.78 -22.72 22.61
N ALA A 46 28.45 -21.62 21.92
CA ALA A 46 28.31 -20.31 22.52
C ALA A 46 27.14 -20.24 23.52
N CYS A 47 26.12 -21.07 23.33
CA CYS A 47 24.99 -21.25 24.25
C CYS A 47 25.31 -22.26 25.38
N ALA A 48 26.55 -22.72 25.54
CA ALA A 48 27.01 -23.68 26.51
C ALA A 48 26.32 -25.07 26.43
N ALA A 49 25.91 -25.49 25.24
CA ALA A 49 25.34 -26.82 25.00
C ALA A 49 26.44 -27.89 24.94
N ASN A 50 26.19 -29.04 25.54
CA ASN A 50 27.03 -30.22 25.38
C ASN A 50 26.63 -30.98 24.10
N ILE A 51 27.38 -30.76 23.01
CA ILE A 51 27.06 -31.32 21.70
C ILE A 51 27.08 -32.86 21.70
N GLU A 52 27.98 -33.50 22.49
CA GLU A 52 28.08 -34.95 22.52
C GLU A 52 26.87 -35.60 23.24
N ASP A 53 26.43 -35.03 24.37
CA ASP A 53 25.21 -35.49 25.04
C ASP A 53 23.97 -35.30 24.17
N LEU A 54 23.88 -34.15 23.46
CA LEU A 54 22.77 -33.87 22.57
C LEU A 54 22.76 -34.84 21.39
N ARG A 55 23.91 -35.17 20.84
CA ARG A 55 24.09 -36.15 19.76
C ARG A 55 23.66 -37.55 20.21
N GLN A 56 24.06 -37.97 21.40
CA GLN A 56 23.70 -39.28 21.96
C GLN A 56 22.18 -39.40 22.16
N ASN A 57 21.60 -38.38 22.78
CA ASN A 57 20.15 -38.36 23.05
C ASN A 57 19.31 -38.36 21.75
N LEU A 58 19.74 -37.62 20.76
CA LEU A 58 19.06 -37.58 19.45
C LEU A 58 19.17 -38.91 18.71
N ARG A 59 20.35 -39.54 18.71
CA ARG A 59 20.55 -40.85 18.08
C ARG A 59 19.70 -41.94 18.76
N ASN A 60 19.69 -41.97 20.08
CA ASN A 60 18.86 -42.93 20.81
C ASN A 60 17.36 -42.72 20.52
N PHE A 61 16.91 -41.46 20.53
CA PHE A 61 15.54 -41.15 20.25
C PHE A 61 15.12 -41.53 18.81
N ILE A 62 15.94 -41.20 17.82
CA ILE A 62 15.70 -41.52 16.41
C ILE A 62 15.63 -43.03 16.21
N HIS A 63 16.56 -43.76 16.81
CA HIS A 63 16.60 -45.24 16.75
C HIS A 63 15.33 -45.87 17.33
N ASP A 64 14.86 -45.40 18.50
CA ASP A 64 13.76 -46.02 19.24
C ASP A 64 12.38 -45.60 18.73
N ASN A 65 12.26 -44.43 18.06
CA ASN A 65 10.95 -43.84 17.76
C ASN A 65 10.69 -43.61 16.26
N THR A 66 11.67 -43.90 15.39
CA THR A 66 11.44 -43.72 13.93
C THR A 66 11.11 -45.06 13.28
N PRO A 67 9.96 -45.19 12.58
CA PRO A 67 9.61 -46.43 11.90
C PRO A 67 10.64 -46.78 10.81
N THR A 68 11.04 -48.05 10.76
CA THR A 68 11.95 -48.59 9.75
C THR A 68 11.21 -49.42 8.72
N VAL A 69 11.57 -49.31 7.45
CA VAL A 69 10.96 -50.06 6.36
C VAL A 69 11.62 -51.44 6.25
N PRO A 70 10.91 -52.58 6.40
CA PRO A 70 11.45 -53.90 6.19
C PRO A 70 11.68 -54.19 4.70
N GLY A 71 12.75 -54.91 4.36
CA GLY A 71 13.05 -55.32 2.96
C GLY A 71 14.46 -54.96 2.53
N THR A 72 14.85 -55.34 1.30
CA THR A 72 16.17 -55.08 0.71
C THR A 72 16.19 -53.99 -0.35
N ASP A 73 15.01 -53.48 -0.73
CA ASP A 73 14.89 -52.45 -1.77
C ASP A 73 15.23 -51.05 -1.24
N ASP A 74 15.55 -50.14 -2.15
CA ASP A 74 15.90 -48.76 -1.85
C ASP A 74 14.69 -48.03 -1.18
N VAL A 75 14.91 -47.38 -0.03
CA VAL A 75 13.84 -46.73 0.75
C VAL A 75 13.69 -45.28 0.28
N ASP A 76 12.49 -44.89 -0.12
CA ASP A 76 12.13 -43.51 -0.42
C ASP A 76 11.68 -42.80 0.87
N THR A 77 12.64 -42.23 1.60
CA THR A 77 12.41 -41.54 2.86
C THR A 77 11.72 -40.20 2.64
N GLN A 78 10.54 -40.00 3.24
CA GLN A 78 9.72 -38.81 3.06
C GLN A 78 9.95 -37.78 4.18
N PRO A 79 10.06 -36.47 3.88
CA PRO A 79 10.17 -35.45 4.92
C PRO A 79 8.83 -35.21 5.61
N THR A 80 8.85 -35.21 6.94
CA THR A 80 7.66 -34.89 7.75
C THR A 80 7.22 -33.44 7.58
N LEU A 81 5.96 -33.15 7.85
CA LEU A 81 5.41 -31.78 7.84
C LEU A 81 6.18 -30.83 8.77
N GLY A 82 6.65 -31.31 9.92
CA GLY A 82 7.49 -30.54 10.85
C GLY A 82 8.82 -30.13 10.22
N PHE A 83 9.51 -31.09 9.55
CA PHE A 83 10.74 -30.81 8.83
C PHE A 83 10.56 -29.76 7.74
N GLN A 84 9.52 -29.89 6.92
CA GLN A 84 9.22 -28.94 5.85
C GLN A 84 8.91 -27.53 6.40
N ARG A 85 8.11 -27.43 7.48
CA ARG A 85 7.78 -26.15 8.13
C ARG A 85 9.01 -25.46 8.70
N VAL A 86 9.93 -26.19 9.31
CA VAL A 86 11.19 -25.60 9.83
C VAL A 86 11.99 -24.95 8.70
N ILE A 87 12.18 -25.65 7.59
CA ILE A 87 12.94 -25.11 6.44
C ILE A 87 12.23 -23.89 5.83
N GLN A 88 10.92 -23.96 5.61
CA GLN A 88 10.14 -22.82 5.10
C GLN A 88 10.22 -21.62 6.03
N ARG A 89 10.12 -21.82 7.34
CA ARG A 89 10.21 -20.75 8.35
C ARG A 89 11.59 -20.09 8.35
N ALA A 90 12.66 -20.87 8.21
CA ALA A 90 14.00 -20.34 8.11
C ALA A 90 14.18 -19.46 6.86
N ILE A 91 13.67 -19.92 5.72
CA ILE A 91 13.70 -19.16 4.45
C ILE A 91 12.92 -17.86 4.58
N MET A 92 11.69 -17.89 5.10
CA MET A 92 10.85 -16.70 5.29
C MET A 92 11.50 -15.69 6.25
N HIS A 93 12.09 -16.17 7.33
CA HIS A 93 12.76 -15.30 8.31
C HIS A 93 13.94 -14.54 7.69
N VAL A 94 14.76 -15.19 6.89
CA VAL A 94 15.89 -14.55 6.21
C VAL A 94 15.40 -13.57 5.13
N GLN A 95 14.32 -13.87 4.43
CA GLN A 95 13.74 -12.97 3.42
C GLN A 95 13.14 -11.69 4.04
N SER A 96 12.59 -11.78 5.25
CA SER A 96 11.96 -10.65 5.94
C SER A 96 12.93 -9.76 6.70
N THR A 97 14.11 -10.28 7.11
CA THR A 97 15.00 -9.59 8.06
C THR A 97 16.27 -9.01 7.42
N SER A 98 16.63 -9.36 6.17
CA SER A 98 17.94 -9.05 5.58
C SER A 98 17.96 -7.86 4.64
N ASN A 99 18.64 -6.80 5.05
CA ASN A 99 19.18 -5.75 4.20
C ASN A 99 20.57 -6.16 3.66
N GLY A 100 20.66 -7.13 2.73
CA GLY A 100 21.93 -7.44 2.12
C GLY A 100 22.10 -8.89 1.58
N LYS A 101 22.78 -9.78 2.24
CA LYS A 101 23.00 -11.16 1.77
C LYS A 101 21.84 -12.08 2.15
N LYS A 102 21.16 -12.65 1.14
CA LYS A 102 19.98 -13.52 1.28
C LYS A 102 20.36 -15.01 1.32
N GLU A 103 21.26 -15.41 2.20
CA GLU A 103 21.63 -16.83 2.35
C GLU A 103 21.12 -17.38 3.67
N VAL A 104 20.42 -18.54 3.61
CA VAL A 104 19.92 -19.26 4.78
C VAL A 104 21.04 -20.14 5.31
N THR A 105 21.49 -19.90 6.55
CA THR A 105 22.55 -20.65 7.22
C THR A 105 22.01 -21.68 8.20
N GLY A 106 22.87 -22.60 8.68
CA GLY A 106 22.52 -23.57 9.75
C GLY A 106 22.03 -22.90 11.02
N ALA A 107 22.57 -21.74 11.39
CA ALA A 107 22.11 -20.94 12.52
C ALA A 107 20.66 -20.46 12.37
N ASN A 108 20.23 -20.06 11.17
CA ASN A 108 18.85 -19.65 10.91
C ASN A 108 17.89 -20.83 11.04
N VAL A 109 18.30 -22.03 10.59
CA VAL A 109 17.49 -23.24 10.73
C VAL A 109 17.38 -23.65 12.21
N LEU A 110 18.46 -23.50 13.00
CA LEU A 110 18.44 -23.76 14.44
C LEU A 110 17.42 -22.87 15.17
N VAL A 111 17.31 -21.57 14.82
CA VAL A 111 16.26 -20.66 15.34
C VAL A 111 14.87 -21.14 14.94
N ALA A 112 14.72 -21.62 13.70
CA ALA A 112 13.42 -22.07 13.20
C ALA A 112 12.92 -23.37 13.87
N ILE A 113 13.83 -24.27 14.31
CA ILE A 113 13.52 -25.50 15.04
C ILE A 113 12.72 -25.19 16.31
N PHE A 114 13.05 -24.14 17.06
CA PHE A 114 12.32 -23.73 18.26
C PHE A 114 10.85 -23.35 18.01
N GLY A 115 10.45 -23.20 16.75
CA GLY A 115 9.04 -23.00 16.39
C GLY A 115 8.19 -24.27 16.42
N GLU A 116 8.79 -25.47 16.42
CA GLU A 116 8.10 -26.76 16.52
C GLU A 116 8.12 -27.21 17.99
N LYS A 117 7.25 -26.62 18.81
CA LYS A 117 7.24 -26.79 20.29
C LYS A 117 7.04 -28.23 20.75
N ASP A 118 6.39 -29.03 19.91
CA ASP A 118 6.06 -30.43 20.21
C ASP A 118 7.15 -31.41 19.74
N SER A 119 8.26 -30.93 19.17
CA SER A 119 9.39 -31.74 18.72
C SER A 119 10.32 -32.06 19.87
N HIS A 120 10.78 -33.31 19.92
CA HIS A 120 11.81 -33.76 20.89
C HIS A 120 13.15 -33.07 20.66
N ALA A 121 13.42 -32.58 19.45
CA ALA A 121 14.58 -31.73 19.16
C ALA A 121 14.60 -30.46 20.05
N VAL A 122 13.45 -29.80 20.20
CA VAL A 122 13.32 -28.63 21.09
C VAL A 122 13.43 -29.02 22.55
N TYR A 123 12.84 -30.15 22.91
CA TYR A 123 12.93 -30.69 24.31
C TYR A 123 14.39 -30.91 24.72
N TYR A 124 15.20 -31.56 23.89
CA TYR A 124 16.61 -31.83 24.23
C TYR A 124 17.45 -30.53 24.27
N LEU A 125 17.18 -29.54 23.39
CA LEU A 125 17.83 -28.24 23.44
C LEU A 125 17.49 -27.52 24.75
N GLN A 126 16.23 -27.55 25.19
CA GLN A 126 15.78 -26.95 26.44
C GLN A 126 16.33 -27.68 27.69
N GLN A 127 16.44 -29.00 27.66
CA GLN A 127 17.04 -29.79 28.72
C GLN A 127 18.51 -29.40 28.96
N GLN A 128 19.20 -29.01 27.91
CA GLN A 128 20.56 -28.47 28.00
C GLN A 128 20.60 -26.96 28.34
N GLY A 129 19.45 -26.38 28.65
CA GLY A 129 19.34 -24.96 28.99
C GLY A 129 19.47 -24.00 27.83
N VAL A 130 19.46 -24.49 26.59
CA VAL A 130 19.49 -23.63 25.39
C VAL A 130 18.10 -23.14 25.07
N THR A 131 17.92 -21.82 25.05
CA THR A 131 16.65 -21.19 24.70
C THR A 131 16.74 -20.53 23.33
N ARG A 132 15.58 -20.33 22.69
CA ARG A 132 15.51 -19.56 21.43
C ARG A 132 16.16 -18.19 21.55
N LEU A 133 16.00 -17.53 22.71
CA LEU A 133 16.54 -16.20 22.96
C LEU A 133 18.07 -16.21 23.00
N ASP A 134 18.68 -17.22 23.62
CA ASP A 134 20.14 -17.38 23.68
C ASP A 134 20.72 -17.50 22.27
N VAL A 135 20.08 -18.32 21.42
CA VAL A 135 20.48 -18.53 20.02
C VAL A 135 20.34 -17.23 19.21
N VAL A 136 19.22 -16.51 19.35
CA VAL A 136 19.00 -15.23 18.65
C VAL A 136 19.97 -14.16 19.12
N ASN A 137 20.24 -14.05 20.42
CA ASN A 137 21.18 -13.07 20.97
C ASN A 137 22.60 -13.31 20.47
N PHE A 138 23.03 -14.58 20.36
CA PHE A 138 24.35 -14.87 19.82
C PHE A 138 24.43 -14.52 18.33
N ILE A 139 23.43 -14.87 17.53
CA ILE A 139 23.41 -14.59 16.08
C ILE A 139 23.37 -13.06 15.80
N SER A 140 22.60 -12.30 16.62
CA SER A 140 22.39 -10.86 16.38
C SER A 140 23.46 -9.96 17.01
N HIS A 141 24.00 -10.37 18.16
CA HIS A 141 24.86 -9.52 19.00
C HIS A 141 26.19 -10.16 19.41
N GLY A 142 26.43 -11.44 19.05
CA GLY A 142 27.65 -12.17 19.42
C GLY A 142 27.76 -12.48 20.93
N ILE A 143 26.67 -12.34 21.71
CA ILE A 143 26.69 -12.53 23.16
C ILE A 143 26.63 -14.02 23.48
N ALA A 144 27.74 -14.59 23.98
CA ALA A 144 27.81 -15.96 24.44
C ALA A 144 27.28 -16.11 25.86
N LYS A 145 26.62 -17.23 26.14
CA LYS A 145 26.15 -17.59 27.48
C LYS A 145 27.35 -18.11 28.27
N THR A 146 27.94 -17.29 29.16
CA THR A 146 29.01 -17.73 30.07
C THR A 146 28.47 -18.81 31.01
N GLY A 147 29.01 -20.01 30.89
CA GLY A 147 28.63 -21.13 31.74
C GLY A 147 29.07 -20.88 33.17
N SER A 148 28.10 -20.72 34.06
CA SER A 148 28.21 -21.04 35.46
C SER A 148 26.86 -21.60 35.90
N GLY A 149 26.84 -22.92 36.15
CA GLY A 149 25.73 -23.58 36.79
C GLY A 149 25.60 -23.14 38.23
N GLU A 150 24.38 -22.98 38.67
CA GLU A 150 23.84 -23.53 39.89
C GLU A 150 22.39 -23.10 40.07
N ALA A 151 21.59 -24.08 40.36
CA ALA A 151 20.21 -23.90 40.74
C ALA A 151 20.15 -23.15 42.09
N ALA A 152 19.45 -22.01 42.15
CA ALA A 152 19.10 -21.38 43.40
C ALA A 152 17.60 -21.47 43.61
N LYS A 153 17.27 -22.27 44.61
CA LYS A 153 15.98 -22.34 45.30
C LYS A 153 15.64 -21.00 45.95
N ALA A 154 14.35 -20.74 46.00
CA ALA A 154 13.79 -19.67 46.81
C ALA A 154 14.19 -19.82 48.29
N SER A 155 14.58 -18.72 48.90
CA SER A 155 14.38 -18.46 50.33
C SER A 155 14.49 -16.98 50.63
N ASP A 156 13.47 -16.50 51.33
CA ASP A 156 13.44 -15.20 52.01
C ASP A 156 14.62 -15.00 52.96
N ALA A 157 15.11 -13.82 53.09
CA ALA A 157 15.26 -13.03 54.31
C ALA A 157 16.36 -11.96 54.20
N ASN A 158 15.98 -10.75 54.47
CA ASN A 158 16.65 -9.61 55.14
C ASN A 158 18.17 -9.66 55.36
N ALA A 159 18.81 -8.58 54.98
CA ALA A 159 19.45 -7.57 55.82
C ALA A 159 20.67 -6.92 55.13
N GLU A 160 20.59 -5.61 55.04
CA GLU A 160 21.62 -4.58 55.28
C GLU A 160 23.06 -4.77 54.74
N ALA A 161 23.48 -3.98 53.79
CA ALA A 161 24.41 -2.83 54.02
C ALA A 161 25.02 -2.35 52.69
N GLU A 162 24.81 -1.07 52.45
CA GLU A 162 25.73 -0.04 51.98
C GLU A 162 26.42 -0.06 50.61
N ASP A 163 26.05 0.99 49.87
CA ASP A 163 26.88 1.83 48.96
C ASP A 163 27.53 1.24 47.72
N ALA A 164 26.79 1.37 46.60
CA ALA A 164 27.30 2.03 45.38
C ALA A 164 26.12 2.50 44.52
N ALA A 165 26.07 3.82 44.27
CA ALA A 165 24.99 4.53 43.58
C ALA A 165 24.71 3.99 42.16
N GLY A 166 23.70 3.18 42.04
CA GLY A 166 22.94 2.89 40.84
C GLY A 166 21.48 3.08 41.22
N GLN A 167 20.89 4.21 40.83
CA GLN A 167 19.45 4.47 41.02
C GLN A 167 18.66 3.31 40.43
N LYS A 168 18.05 2.48 41.30
CA LYS A 168 16.97 1.56 40.90
C LYS A 168 15.86 2.43 40.34
N GLU A 169 15.72 2.45 39.02
CA GLU A 169 14.60 3.10 38.34
C GLU A 169 13.30 2.59 38.95
N THR A 170 12.46 3.49 39.46
CA THR A 170 11.15 3.12 39.99
C THR A 170 10.32 2.53 38.86
N PRO A 171 9.41 1.56 39.14
CA PRO A 171 8.51 1.00 38.12
C PRO A 171 7.77 2.08 37.32
N LEU A 172 7.46 3.21 37.92
CA LEU A 172 6.90 4.38 37.23
C LEU A 172 7.86 4.96 36.19
N ALA A 173 9.14 5.09 36.52
CA ALA A 173 10.14 5.59 35.58
C ALA A 173 10.42 4.58 34.44
N GLN A 174 10.25 3.29 34.70
CA GLN A 174 10.47 2.22 33.73
C GLN A 174 9.33 2.09 32.70
N PHE A 175 8.07 2.35 33.12
CA PHE A 175 6.88 2.13 32.27
C PHE A 175 6.13 3.41 31.90
N THR A 176 6.61 4.59 32.31
CA THR A 176 6.01 5.89 31.96
C THR A 176 7.09 6.93 31.65
N GLN A 177 6.71 7.89 30.81
CA GLN A 177 7.53 9.07 30.49
C GLN A 177 6.92 10.31 31.16
N ASN A 178 7.70 11.04 31.92
CA ASN A 178 7.25 12.30 32.53
C ASN A 178 7.29 13.43 31.50
N LEU A 179 6.12 13.84 30.98
CA LEU A 179 6.02 14.86 29.95
C LEU A 179 6.45 16.25 30.45
N ASN A 180 6.26 16.56 31.74
CA ASN A 180 6.72 17.84 32.30
C ASN A 180 8.26 17.93 32.31
N GLN A 181 8.93 16.82 32.59
CA GLN A 181 10.40 16.78 32.52
C GLN A 181 10.87 16.91 31.06
N MET A 182 10.24 16.21 30.15
CA MET A 182 10.56 16.34 28.72
C MET A 182 10.33 17.77 28.20
N ALA A 183 9.30 18.46 28.71
CA ALA A 183 9.04 19.86 28.38
C ALA A 183 10.18 20.78 28.89
N LYS A 184 10.66 20.57 30.13
CA LYS A 184 11.80 21.30 30.71
C LYS A 184 13.09 21.06 29.92
N ASP A 185 13.31 19.83 29.49
CA ASP A 185 14.48 19.41 28.69
C ASP A 185 14.41 19.90 27.23
N GLY A 186 13.31 20.54 26.84
CA GLY A 186 13.10 21.05 25.49
C GLY A 186 12.83 19.95 24.45
N ARG A 187 12.45 18.73 24.87
CA ARG A 187 12.20 17.57 23.99
C ARG A 187 10.78 17.54 23.44
N ILE A 188 9.86 18.36 23.95
CA ILE A 188 8.48 18.47 23.47
C ILE A 188 8.37 19.60 22.45
N ASP A 189 7.63 19.34 21.39
CA ASP A 189 7.35 20.31 20.36
C ASP A 189 6.34 21.36 20.84
N PRO A 190 6.45 22.63 20.39
CA PRO A 190 5.49 23.67 20.75
C PRO A 190 4.10 23.32 20.18
N LEU A 191 3.08 23.38 21.03
CA LEU A 191 1.68 23.22 20.61
C LEU A 191 1.18 24.48 19.93
N ILE A 192 0.65 24.35 18.73
CA ILE A 192 0.18 25.47 17.91
C ILE A 192 -1.22 25.18 17.41
N GLY A 193 -2.13 26.15 17.56
CA GLY A 193 -3.47 26.10 16.99
C GLY A 193 -4.43 25.11 17.63
N ARG A 194 -4.19 24.69 18.88
CA ARG A 194 -5.02 23.76 19.66
C ARG A 194 -5.44 24.33 21.02
N GLU A 195 -5.48 25.65 21.12
CA GLU A 195 -5.78 26.36 22.36
C GLU A 195 -7.16 25.98 22.94
N SER A 196 -8.18 25.86 22.09
CA SER A 196 -9.55 25.50 22.48
C SER A 196 -9.65 24.09 23.04
N GLU A 197 -8.95 23.15 22.42
CA GLU A 197 -8.94 21.76 22.87
C GLU A 197 -8.20 21.62 24.22
N VAL A 198 -7.06 22.29 24.39
CA VAL A 198 -6.34 22.31 25.68
C VAL A 198 -7.17 22.96 26.77
N GLU A 199 -7.80 24.11 26.50
CA GLU A 199 -8.73 24.73 27.46
C GLU A 199 -9.85 23.76 27.86
N ARG A 200 -10.41 23.05 26.88
CA ARG A 200 -11.43 22.06 27.16
C ARG A 200 -10.93 20.91 28.02
N VAL A 201 -9.72 20.40 27.75
CA VAL A 201 -9.06 19.38 28.58
C VAL A 201 -8.86 19.90 30.01
N VAL A 202 -8.34 21.12 30.20
CA VAL A 202 -8.16 21.76 31.49
C VAL A 202 -9.50 21.89 32.24
N GLN A 203 -10.55 22.39 31.57
CA GLN A 203 -11.90 22.46 32.15
C GLN A 203 -12.41 21.11 32.62
N VAL A 204 -12.22 20.05 31.82
CA VAL A 204 -12.64 18.69 32.20
C VAL A 204 -11.86 18.19 33.40
N LEU A 205 -10.53 18.36 33.44
CA LEU A 205 -9.67 17.94 34.56
C LEU A 205 -10.02 18.65 35.89
N CYS A 206 -10.57 19.87 35.85
CA CYS A 206 -11.00 20.62 37.01
C CYS A 206 -12.41 20.26 37.50
N ARG A 207 -13.14 19.37 36.80
CA ARG A 207 -14.52 18.98 37.22
C ARG A 207 -14.49 18.04 38.41
N ARG A 208 -15.58 18.07 39.20
CA ARG A 208 -15.79 17.16 40.32
C ARG A 208 -16.09 15.72 39.89
N ARG A 209 -16.79 15.54 38.75
CA ARG A 209 -17.17 14.25 38.18
C ARG A 209 -16.94 14.28 36.67
N LYS A 210 -16.71 13.13 36.06
CA LYS A 210 -16.33 13.02 34.65
C LYS A 210 -15.10 13.90 34.34
N ASN A 211 -14.13 13.84 35.25
CA ASN A 211 -12.91 14.66 35.21
C ASN A 211 -11.77 14.04 34.40
N ASN A 212 -12.06 12.99 33.64
CA ASN A 212 -11.09 12.36 32.75
C ASN A 212 -11.46 12.72 31.30
N PRO A 213 -10.68 13.60 30.62
CA PRO A 213 -10.90 13.87 29.20
C PRO A 213 -10.52 12.66 28.33
N LEU A 214 -11.33 12.41 27.32
CA LEU A 214 -11.06 11.44 26.27
C LEU A 214 -10.97 12.18 24.94
N LEU A 215 -9.75 12.28 24.40
CA LEU A 215 -9.47 12.88 23.11
C LEU A 215 -9.91 11.91 22.01
N VAL A 216 -10.91 12.29 21.23
CA VAL A 216 -11.47 11.46 20.15
C VAL A 216 -11.27 12.17 18.82
N GLY A 217 -10.58 11.53 17.91
CA GLY A 217 -10.27 12.09 16.59
C GLY A 217 -9.54 11.06 15.72
N GLU A 218 -9.47 11.29 14.43
CA GLU A 218 -8.77 10.41 13.50
C GLU A 218 -7.27 10.28 13.82
N ALA A 219 -6.60 9.26 13.25
CA ALA A 219 -5.16 9.11 13.39
C ALA A 219 -4.43 10.30 12.76
N GLY A 220 -3.34 10.78 13.40
CA GLY A 220 -2.52 11.87 12.86
C GLY A 220 -3.08 13.30 13.03
N VAL A 221 -4.23 13.51 13.72
CA VAL A 221 -4.76 14.86 13.96
C VAL A 221 -4.09 15.61 15.12
N GLY A 222 -3.14 14.98 15.83
CA GLY A 222 -2.36 15.61 16.90
C GLY A 222 -2.95 15.44 18.30
N LYS A 223 -3.61 14.31 18.60
CA LYS A 223 -4.14 14.01 19.96
C LYS A 223 -3.06 13.95 21.02
N THR A 224 -1.93 13.30 20.75
CA THR A 224 -0.78 13.19 21.65
C THR A 224 -0.16 14.57 21.93
N ALA A 225 -0.06 15.43 20.91
CA ALA A 225 0.46 16.78 21.03
C ALA A 225 -0.37 17.66 22.00
N ILE A 226 -1.68 17.38 22.18
CA ILE A 226 -2.52 18.11 23.15
C ILE A 226 -2.09 17.77 24.60
N ALA A 227 -1.76 16.49 24.88
CA ALA A 227 -1.28 16.10 26.21
C ALA A 227 0.13 16.66 26.50
N GLU A 228 0.99 16.64 25.49
CA GLU A 228 2.34 17.26 25.55
C GLU A 228 2.25 18.77 25.74
N GLY A 229 1.37 19.44 25.00
CA GLY A 229 1.12 20.87 25.13
C GLY A 229 0.56 21.27 26.48
N LEU A 230 -0.30 20.41 27.08
CA LEU A 230 -0.75 20.62 28.47
C LEU A 230 0.43 20.57 29.45
N ALA A 231 1.29 19.56 29.34
CA ALA A 231 2.48 19.44 30.20
C ALA A 231 3.42 20.64 30.04
N TRP A 232 3.58 21.13 28.80
CA TRP A 232 4.36 22.33 28.51
C TRP A 232 3.76 23.59 29.15
N ARG A 233 2.41 23.80 29.08
CA ARG A 233 1.74 24.93 29.76
C ARG A 233 1.83 24.83 31.27
N ILE A 234 1.75 23.63 31.85
CA ILE A 234 1.95 23.42 33.30
C ILE A 234 3.35 23.87 33.71
N THR A 235 4.39 23.50 32.97
CA THR A 235 5.78 23.88 33.30
C THR A 235 6.05 25.37 33.20
N ARG A 236 5.25 26.12 32.45
CA ARG A 236 5.32 27.57 32.32
C ARG A 236 4.40 28.33 33.26
N GLY A 237 3.57 27.63 34.02
CA GLY A 237 2.58 28.26 34.88
C GLY A 237 1.41 28.90 34.14
N GLU A 238 1.16 28.48 32.90
CA GLU A 238 0.08 28.98 32.04
C GLU A 238 -1.22 28.15 32.22
N VAL A 239 -1.48 27.69 33.43
CA VAL A 239 -2.66 26.87 33.81
C VAL A 239 -3.25 27.41 35.11
N PRO A 240 -4.54 27.12 35.41
CA PRO A 240 -5.14 27.48 36.68
C PRO A 240 -4.40 26.85 37.87
N ASP A 241 -4.46 27.52 39.03
CA ASP A 241 -3.75 27.13 40.30
C ASP A 241 -4.00 25.65 40.67
N ILE A 242 -5.18 25.13 40.39
CA ILE A 242 -5.57 23.72 40.64
C ILE A 242 -4.66 22.72 39.92
N LEU A 243 -4.04 23.12 38.82
CA LEU A 243 -3.19 22.28 37.98
C LEU A 243 -1.74 22.74 37.97
N ALA A 244 -1.36 23.77 38.76
CA ALA A 244 -0.03 24.34 38.76
C ALA A 244 1.07 23.31 39.11
N ASP A 245 0.76 22.40 40.06
CA ASP A 245 1.69 21.34 40.51
C ASP A 245 1.44 19.99 39.80
N ALA A 246 0.60 19.98 38.77
CA ALA A 246 0.25 18.72 38.09
C ALA A 246 1.43 18.19 37.27
N GLN A 247 1.60 16.86 37.31
CA GLN A 247 2.59 16.13 36.51
C GLN A 247 1.90 15.14 35.58
N VAL A 248 2.18 15.23 34.31
CA VAL A 248 1.60 14.37 33.28
C VAL A 248 2.58 13.24 32.97
N TYR A 249 2.15 12.01 33.17
CA TYR A 249 2.88 10.79 32.89
C TYR A 249 2.27 10.09 31.69
N SER A 250 3.01 9.92 30.61
CA SER A 250 2.58 9.15 29.45
C SER A 250 2.90 7.69 29.65
N LEU A 251 1.91 6.80 29.55
CA LEU A 251 2.06 5.36 29.70
C LEU A 251 2.71 4.78 28.45
N ASP A 252 3.83 4.06 28.64
CA ASP A 252 4.48 3.33 27.55
C ASP A 252 3.94 1.91 27.45
N MET A 253 3.03 1.70 26.50
CA MET A 253 2.43 0.40 26.24
C MET A 253 3.43 -0.64 25.75
N GLY A 254 4.45 -0.20 24.97
CA GLY A 254 5.50 -1.07 24.48
C GLY A 254 6.35 -1.63 25.63
N ALA A 255 6.78 -0.77 26.56
CA ALA A 255 7.55 -1.17 27.74
C ALA A 255 6.75 -2.10 28.67
N LEU A 256 5.45 -1.84 28.86
CA LEU A 256 4.57 -2.69 29.66
C LEU A 256 4.40 -4.10 29.08
N LEU A 257 4.35 -4.22 27.77
CA LEU A 257 4.17 -5.50 27.06
C LEU A 257 5.48 -6.23 26.79
N ALA A 258 6.61 -5.53 26.75
CA ALA A 258 7.91 -6.12 26.46
C ALA A 258 8.27 -7.20 27.49
N GLY A 259 8.55 -8.43 26.99
CA GLY A 259 8.97 -9.55 27.84
C GLY A 259 7.86 -10.19 28.70
N THR A 260 6.59 -9.78 28.61
CA THR A 260 5.48 -10.46 29.28
C THR A 260 5.12 -11.75 28.55
N LYS A 261 5.24 -12.89 29.22
CA LYS A 261 4.84 -14.21 28.69
C LYS A 261 3.39 -14.55 29.05
N TYR A 262 2.90 -14.00 30.15
CA TYR A 262 1.57 -14.30 30.69
C TYR A 262 0.80 -13.00 30.99
N ARG A 263 -0.53 -13.09 30.88
CA ARG A 263 -1.46 -12.01 31.22
C ARG A 263 -1.21 -11.42 32.62
N GLY A 264 -0.87 -12.25 33.58
CA GLY A 264 -0.60 -11.85 34.96
C GLY A 264 0.57 -10.88 35.11
N ASP A 265 1.61 -11.00 34.29
CA ASP A 265 2.80 -10.15 34.36
C ASP A 265 2.44 -8.70 33.97
N PHE A 266 1.67 -8.52 32.89
CA PHE A 266 1.18 -7.22 32.46
C PHE A 266 0.25 -6.59 33.51
N GLU A 267 -0.72 -7.36 34.03
CA GLU A 267 -1.65 -6.88 35.06
C GLU A 267 -0.90 -6.43 36.32
N GLN A 268 0.13 -7.17 36.71
CA GLN A 268 0.97 -6.84 37.87
C GLN A 268 1.78 -5.56 37.66
N ARG A 269 2.41 -5.40 36.48
CA ARG A 269 3.15 -4.16 36.12
C ARG A 269 2.24 -2.95 36.12
N LEU A 270 1.09 -3.03 35.44
CA LEU A 270 0.12 -1.95 35.40
C LEU A 270 -0.42 -1.60 36.80
N LYS A 271 -0.69 -2.61 37.64
CA LYS A 271 -1.14 -2.42 39.03
C LYS A 271 -0.07 -1.69 39.86
N THR A 272 1.20 -2.00 39.66
CA THR A 272 2.30 -1.33 40.36
C THR A 272 2.43 0.13 39.93
N VAL A 273 2.36 0.43 38.63
CA VAL A 273 2.35 1.79 38.10
C VAL A 273 1.17 2.61 38.65
N LEU A 274 -0.04 2.02 38.63
CA LEU A 274 -1.23 2.67 39.16
C LEU A 274 -1.15 2.92 40.69
N LYS A 275 -0.46 2.05 41.44
CA LYS A 275 -0.24 2.23 42.88
C LYS A 275 0.69 3.42 43.12
N GLU A 276 1.84 3.47 42.45
CA GLU A 276 2.79 4.58 42.58
C GLU A 276 2.17 5.93 42.15
N LEU A 277 1.37 5.96 41.09
CA LEU A 277 0.67 7.16 40.65
C LEU A 277 -0.34 7.67 41.69
N LYS A 278 -1.02 6.76 42.41
CA LYS A 278 -1.95 7.14 43.49
C LYS A 278 -1.25 7.76 44.69
N GLU A 279 0.00 7.40 44.95
CA GLU A 279 0.82 7.94 46.04
C GLU A 279 1.39 9.32 45.69
N ARG A 280 1.36 9.73 44.42
CA ARG A 280 1.82 11.05 43.96
C ARG A 280 0.65 12.03 43.85
N PRO A 281 0.63 13.10 44.67
CA PRO A 281 -0.40 14.12 44.55
C PRO A 281 -0.29 14.80 43.18
N HIS A 282 -1.44 15.12 42.59
CA HIS A 282 -1.56 15.84 41.31
C HIS A 282 -1.01 15.10 40.07
N ALA A 283 -0.80 13.77 40.13
CA ALA A 283 -0.42 12.98 38.96
C ALA A 283 -1.59 12.85 37.97
N ILE A 284 -1.30 13.05 36.69
CA ILE A 284 -2.22 12.86 35.56
C ILE A 284 -1.62 11.76 34.68
N LEU A 285 -2.36 10.68 34.45
CA LEU A 285 -1.94 9.61 33.55
C LEU A 285 -2.45 9.88 32.14
N PHE A 286 -1.57 9.99 31.17
CA PHE A 286 -1.92 10.01 29.75
C PHE A 286 -1.78 8.62 29.15
N ILE A 287 -2.81 8.14 28.46
CA ILE A 287 -2.83 6.84 27.78
C ILE A 287 -3.19 7.10 26.34
N ASP A 288 -2.20 6.95 25.47
CA ASP A 288 -2.47 6.96 24.03
C ASP A 288 -3.07 5.62 23.60
N GLU A 289 -3.91 5.64 22.58
CA GLU A 289 -4.63 4.45 22.10
C GLU A 289 -5.29 3.64 23.26
N ILE A 290 -5.95 4.33 24.19
CA ILE A 290 -6.53 3.72 25.41
C ILE A 290 -7.46 2.53 25.11
N HIS A 291 -7.99 2.42 23.89
CA HIS A 291 -8.80 1.30 23.45
C HIS A 291 -8.03 -0.02 23.45
N THR A 292 -6.69 0.00 23.27
CA THR A 292 -5.84 -1.20 23.32
C THR A 292 -5.85 -1.85 24.69
N LEU A 293 -6.01 -1.06 25.76
CA LEU A 293 -6.14 -1.56 27.14
C LEU A 293 -7.54 -2.06 27.49
N ILE A 294 -8.58 -1.56 26.79
CA ILE A 294 -9.97 -1.72 27.21
C ILE A 294 -10.72 -2.73 26.35
N GLY A 295 -10.40 -2.85 25.08
CA GLY A 295 -11.28 -3.49 24.09
C GLY A 295 -10.76 -4.74 23.42
N ALA A 296 -9.55 -5.11 23.66
CA ALA A 296 -8.90 -6.21 22.97
C ALA A 296 -9.44 -7.63 23.37
N GLY A 297 -10.51 -7.73 24.16
CA GLY A 297 -11.04 -8.98 24.73
C GLY A 297 -12.15 -9.71 23.98
N ALA A 298 -12.74 -9.15 22.93
CA ALA A 298 -14.01 -9.68 22.40
C ALA A 298 -13.90 -10.52 21.11
N ALA A 299 -12.81 -10.48 20.37
CA ALA A 299 -12.78 -11.07 19.01
C ALA A 299 -11.72 -12.16 18.74
N SER A 300 -10.72 -12.37 19.61
CA SER A 300 -9.79 -13.50 19.46
C SER A 300 -9.26 -13.93 20.84
N GLY A 301 -9.47 -15.18 21.17
CA GLY A 301 -9.23 -15.77 22.49
C GLY A 301 -7.84 -15.54 23.08
N GLY A 302 -7.63 -14.40 23.74
CA GLY A 302 -6.38 -14.15 24.43
C GLY A 302 -6.05 -12.70 24.73
N THR A 303 -6.98 -11.77 24.69
CA THR A 303 -6.70 -10.33 24.78
C THR A 303 -6.81 -9.77 26.21
N LEU A 304 -5.95 -8.79 26.46
CA LEU A 304 -5.71 -8.11 27.74
C LEU A 304 -6.90 -7.19 28.10
N ASP A 305 -7.72 -7.56 29.08
CA ASP A 305 -8.76 -6.67 29.62
C ASP A 305 -8.26 -5.99 30.90
N ALA A 306 -7.55 -4.86 30.71
CA ALA A 306 -7.11 -4.03 31.83
C ALA A 306 -8.20 -3.08 32.35
N SER A 307 -9.38 -3.09 31.76
CA SER A 307 -10.47 -2.21 32.16
C SER A 307 -10.85 -2.40 33.64
N ASN A 308 -10.76 -3.64 34.15
CA ASN A 308 -11.05 -3.96 35.53
C ASN A 308 -10.04 -3.38 36.54
N LEU A 309 -8.81 -3.08 36.11
CA LEU A 309 -7.79 -2.42 36.93
C LEU A 309 -7.95 -0.90 36.93
N LEU A 310 -8.31 -0.32 35.78
CA LEU A 310 -8.51 1.12 35.63
C LEU A 310 -9.84 1.60 36.24
N LYS A 311 -10.93 0.86 36.09
CA LYS A 311 -12.26 1.22 36.59
C LYS A 311 -12.30 1.64 38.07
N PRO A 312 -11.66 0.92 39.02
CA PRO A 312 -11.64 1.33 40.43
C PRO A 312 -10.85 2.63 40.66
N ALA A 313 -9.70 2.81 40.00
CA ALA A 313 -8.83 3.97 40.17
C ALA A 313 -9.51 5.25 39.64
N LEU A 314 -10.22 5.15 38.50
CA LEU A 314 -10.99 6.23 37.92
C LEU A 314 -12.28 6.53 38.70
N SER A 315 -12.85 5.53 39.39
CA SER A 315 -14.10 5.68 40.15
C SER A 315 -13.91 6.42 41.45
N SER A 316 -12.80 6.17 42.13
CA SER A 316 -12.45 6.82 43.40
C SER A 316 -12.05 8.31 43.23
N GLY A 317 -11.80 8.76 41.98
CA GLY A 317 -11.31 10.08 41.69
C GLY A 317 -9.87 10.34 42.17
N THR A 318 -9.18 9.30 42.64
CA THR A 318 -7.80 9.38 43.12
C THR A 318 -6.78 9.49 42.00
N LEU A 319 -7.15 9.08 40.78
CA LEU A 319 -6.32 9.20 39.60
C LEU A 319 -7.06 9.99 38.54
N LYS A 320 -6.40 11.00 38.00
CA LYS A 320 -6.85 11.71 36.79
C LYS A 320 -6.22 11.05 35.57
N CYS A 321 -7.01 10.85 34.53
CA CYS A 321 -6.56 10.20 33.30
C CYS A 321 -6.99 11.00 32.06
N ILE A 322 -6.07 11.15 31.12
CA ILE A 322 -6.33 11.65 29.77
C ILE A 322 -6.20 10.44 28.84
N GLY A 323 -7.26 10.10 28.12
CA GLY A 323 -7.20 9.04 27.11
C GLY A 323 -7.21 9.62 25.70
N ALA A 324 -6.60 8.95 24.75
CA ALA A 324 -6.73 9.25 23.33
C ALA A 324 -7.21 8.00 22.56
N THR A 325 -8.09 8.20 21.59
CA THR A 325 -8.67 7.11 20.76
C THR A 325 -9.19 7.67 19.43
N THR A 326 -9.53 6.78 18.50
CA THR A 326 -10.17 7.18 17.23
C THR A 326 -11.71 7.17 17.37
N PHE A 327 -12.41 7.72 16.36
CA PHE A 327 -13.87 7.71 16.35
C PHE A 327 -14.45 6.29 16.24
N THR A 328 -13.76 5.42 15.51
CA THR A 328 -14.20 4.03 15.31
C THR A 328 -14.14 3.23 16.60
N GLU A 329 -13.03 3.27 17.31
CA GLU A 329 -12.85 2.58 18.59
C GLU A 329 -13.68 3.20 19.71
N TYR A 330 -13.90 4.51 19.68
CA TYR A 330 -14.81 5.18 20.61
C TYR A 330 -16.22 4.59 20.52
N ARG A 331 -16.78 4.48 19.31
CA ARG A 331 -18.10 3.87 19.08
C ARG A 331 -18.12 2.38 19.39
N GLY A 332 -17.04 1.68 19.01
CA GLY A 332 -16.91 0.23 19.18
C GLY A 332 -16.84 -0.21 20.65
N ILE A 333 -16.17 0.56 21.49
CA ILE A 333 -15.75 0.17 22.85
C ILE A 333 -16.37 1.07 23.91
N PHE A 334 -16.11 2.39 23.86
CA PHE A 334 -16.52 3.31 24.92
C PHE A 334 -18.01 3.57 24.99
N GLU A 335 -18.70 3.68 23.87
CA GLU A 335 -20.17 3.86 23.88
C GLU A 335 -20.90 2.62 24.37
N LYS A 336 -20.33 1.43 24.17
CA LYS A 336 -20.92 0.16 24.64
C LYS A 336 -20.67 -0.10 26.13
N ASP A 337 -19.59 0.43 26.71
CA ASP A 337 -19.29 0.29 28.16
C ASP A 337 -19.83 1.50 28.95
N ALA A 338 -21.02 1.34 29.53
CA ALA A 338 -21.65 2.37 30.35
C ALA A 338 -20.81 2.78 31.57
N ALA A 339 -19.92 1.93 32.07
CA ALA A 339 -19.06 2.24 33.20
C ALA A 339 -17.92 3.18 32.81
N LEU A 340 -17.36 3.05 31.63
CA LEU A 340 -16.33 3.93 31.08
C LEU A 340 -16.93 5.26 30.61
N SER A 341 -18.03 5.23 29.87
CA SER A 341 -18.68 6.44 29.33
C SER A 341 -19.15 7.42 30.41
N ARG A 342 -19.45 6.92 31.63
CA ARG A 342 -19.78 7.76 32.79
C ARG A 342 -18.56 8.42 33.45
N ARG A 343 -17.33 7.94 33.18
CA ARG A 343 -16.10 8.41 33.81
C ARG A 343 -15.27 9.31 32.92
N PHE A 344 -15.39 9.11 31.62
CA PHE A 344 -14.70 9.93 30.62
C PHE A 344 -15.64 11.00 30.06
N GLN A 345 -15.05 12.16 29.74
CA GLN A 345 -15.70 13.23 28.99
C GLN A 345 -15.08 13.32 27.62
N LYS A 346 -15.85 13.07 26.58
CA LYS A 346 -15.41 13.20 25.19
C LYS A 346 -14.99 14.64 24.89
N VAL A 347 -13.84 14.78 24.24
CA VAL A 347 -13.30 15.99 23.65
C VAL A 347 -12.96 15.67 22.20
N ASP A 348 -13.70 16.27 21.26
CA ASP A 348 -13.48 16.02 19.84
C ASP A 348 -12.23 16.77 19.35
N VAL A 349 -11.36 16.07 18.66
CA VAL A 349 -10.15 16.61 18.04
C VAL A 349 -10.34 16.46 16.53
N VAL A 350 -10.69 17.57 15.90
CA VAL A 350 -10.94 17.58 14.45
C VAL A 350 -9.65 17.83 13.66
N GLU A 351 -9.64 17.42 12.40
CA GLU A 351 -8.53 17.71 11.48
C GLU A 351 -8.36 19.23 11.33
N PRO A 352 -7.13 19.78 11.46
CA PRO A 352 -6.88 21.20 11.30
C PRO A 352 -7.07 21.63 9.85
N THR A 353 -7.40 22.92 9.64
CA THR A 353 -7.45 23.51 8.30
C THR A 353 -6.04 23.61 7.69
N VAL A 354 -5.98 23.88 6.38
CA VAL A 354 -4.68 24.09 5.68
C VAL A 354 -3.94 25.26 6.30
N GLU A 355 -4.61 26.38 6.62
CA GLU A 355 -4.00 27.55 7.23
C GLU A 355 -3.45 27.24 8.64
N GLN A 356 -4.23 26.50 9.46
CA GLN A 356 -3.76 26.05 10.77
C GLN A 356 -2.56 25.10 10.64
N THR A 357 -2.57 24.22 9.65
CA THR A 357 -1.45 23.33 9.38
C THR A 357 -0.19 24.12 8.97
N VAL A 358 -0.33 25.13 8.12
CA VAL A 358 0.81 26.02 7.79
C VAL A 358 1.37 26.71 9.05
N ALA A 359 0.52 27.14 9.98
CA ALA A 359 0.96 27.71 11.25
C ALA A 359 1.73 26.67 12.10
N ILE A 360 1.23 25.43 12.18
CA ILE A 360 1.92 24.31 12.85
C ILE A 360 3.29 24.05 12.21
N LEU A 361 3.36 23.92 10.89
CA LEU A 361 4.62 23.71 10.18
C LEU A 361 5.64 24.84 10.40
N ARG A 362 5.17 26.10 10.47
CA ARG A 362 6.03 27.25 10.79
C ARG A 362 6.62 27.17 12.21
N GLY A 363 5.84 26.70 13.15
CA GLY A 363 6.31 26.53 14.52
C GLY A 363 7.30 25.38 14.70
N LEU A 364 7.14 24.31 13.93
CA LEU A 364 8.03 23.14 13.93
C LEU A 364 9.28 23.35 13.07
N LYS A 365 9.26 24.33 12.18
CA LYS A 365 10.29 24.61 11.17
C LYS A 365 11.71 24.56 11.72
N SER A 366 12.00 25.27 12.83
CA SER A 366 13.35 25.39 13.39
C SER A 366 13.93 24.03 13.79
N ARG A 367 13.11 23.13 14.31
CA ARG A 367 13.55 21.77 14.72
C ARG A 367 13.91 20.90 13.53
N PHE A 368 13.09 20.94 12.49
CA PHE A 368 13.40 20.20 11.25
C PHE A 368 14.61 20.78 10.52
N GLU A 369 14.78 22.11 10.53
CA GLU A 369 15.97 22.79 9.98
C GLU A 369 17.24 22.38 10.71
N GLU A 370 17.20 22.30 12.04
CA GLU A 370 18.33 21.87 12.86
C GLU A 370 18.64 20.37 12.63
N HIS A 371 17.60 19.53 12.62
CA HIS A 371 17.76 18.08 12.43
C HIS A 371 18.36 17.73 11.07
N HIS A 372 17.88 18.34 9.99
CA HIS A 372 18.29 18.01 8.62
C HIS A 372 19.45 18.87 8.11
N GLY A 373 19.77 19.98 8.79
CA GLY A 373 20.80 20.93 8.34
C GLY A 373 20.43 21.71 7.07
N VAL A 374 19.13 21.92 6.83
CA VAL A 374 18.55 22.61 5.67
C VAL A 374 17.64 23.75 6.13
N LYS A 375 17.27 24.64 5.21
CA LYS A 375 16.27 25.69 5.48
C LYS A 375 15.02 25.46 4.65
N TYR A 376 13.84 25.68 5.23
CA TYR A 376 12.57 25.62 4.50
C TYR A 376 12.08 27.02 4.16
N SER A 377 11.75 27.26 2.89
CA SER A 377 11.12 28.51 2.47
C SER A 377 9.65 28.55 2.93
N SER A 378 9.09 29.76 3.10
CA SER A 378 7.66 29.88 3.40
C SER A 378 6.77 29.26 2.33
N GLY A 379 7.20 29.33 1.05
CA GLY A 379 6.52 28.67 -0.05
C GLY A 379 6.52 27.15 0.03
N ALA A 380 7.60 26.55 0.58
CA ALA A 380 7.68 25.11 0.81
C ALA A 380 6.66 24.64 1.86
N LEU A 381 6.55 25.36 3.00
CA LEU A 381 5.60 25.02 4.06
C LEU A 381 4.14 25.15 3.62
N ASN A 382 3.82 26.21 2.88
CA ASN A 382 2.50 26.39 2.30
C ASN A 382 2.18 25.24 1.30
N ALA A 383 3.14 24.96 0.41
CA ALA A 383 2.97 23.84 -0.55
C ALA A 383 2.83 22.50 0.15
N ALA A 384 3.59 22.22 1.21
CA ALA A 384 3.48 20.98 1.99
C ALA A 384 2.06 20.79 2.56
N ALA A 385 1.46 21.82 3.15
CA ALA A 385 0.11 21.77 3.68
C ALA A 385 -0.96 21.65 2.58
N GLU A 386 -0.90 22.50 1.55
CA GLU A 386 -1.91 22.52 0.47
C GLU A 386 -1.89 21.24 -0.37
N LEU A 387 -0.69 20.82 -0.79
CA LEU A 387 -0.56 19.67 -1.69
C LEU A 387 -0.75 18.33 -0.96
N SER A 388 -0.32 18.23 0.30
CA SER A 388 -0.64 17.03 1.11
C SER A 388 -2.14 16.91 1.39
N ALA A 389 -2.83 18.01 1.65
CA ALA A 389 -4.29 18.02 1.79
C ALA A 389 -5.00 17.52 0.52
N ARG A 390 -4.46 17.90 -0.66
CA ARG A 390 -5.06 17.60 -1.96
C ARG A 390 -4.74 16.19 -2.48
N PHE A 391 -3.50 15.72 -2.32
CA PHE A 391 -3.02 14.51 -2.98
C PHE A 391 -2.83 13.31 -2.05
N ILE A 392 -2.64 13.54 -0.74
CA ILE A 392 -2.52 12.47 0.26
C ILE A 392 -3.86 12.35 1.00
N THR A 393 -4.70 11.40 0.57
CA THR A 393 -6.09 11.27 1.04
C THR A 393 -6.29 10.16 2.08
N ASP A 394 -5.30 9.30 2.27
CA ASP A 394 -5.30 8.17 3.20
C ASP A 394 -4.87 8.54 4.63
N ARG A 395 -4.40 9.78 4.84
CA ARG A 395 -3.94 10.32 6.12
C ARG A 395 -4.53 11.70 6.37
N HIS A 396 -4.43 12.17 7.62
CA HIS A 396 -4.98 13.45 8.07
C HIS A 396 -3.90 14.49 8.34
N LEU A 397 -4.28 15.77 8.22
CA LEU A 397 -3.47 16.87 8.67
C LEU A 397 -3.43 16.91 10.21
N PRO A 398 -2.35 17.40 10.85
CA PRO A 398 -1.14 17.94 10.24
C PRO A 398 -0.07 16.87 9.90
N ASP A 399 -0.26 15.62 10.34
CA ASP A 399 0.73 14.55 10.29
C ASP A 399 1.29 14.33 8.88
N LYS A 400 0.42 14.16 7.88
CA LYS A 400 0.85 13.99 6.47
C LYS A 400 1.67 15.18 5.93
N ALA A 401 1.44 16.39 6.41
CA ALA A 401 2.20 17.56 5.99
C ALA A 401 3.54 17.65 6.72
N ILE A 402 3.60 17.19 7.96
CA ILE A 402 4.83 17.05 8.75
C ILE A 402 5.73 16.00 8.09
N ASP A 403 5.20 14.83 7.75
CA ASP A 403 5.93 13.78 7.04
C ASP A 403 6.54 14.29 5.72
N VAL A 404 5.80 15.09 4.97
CA VAL A 404 6.30 15.66 3.71
C VAL A 404 7.52 16.57 3.92
N ILE A 405 7.54 17.44 4.94
CA ILE A 405 8.69 18.30 5.21
C ILE A 405 9.87 17.51 5.78
N ASP A 406 9.59 16.49 6.60
CA ASP A 406 10.62 15.60 7.15
C ASP A 406 11.29 14.79 6.05
N GLU A 407 10.51 14.15 5.17
CA GLU A 407 11.02 13.40 4.02
C GLU A 407 11.78 14.29 3.04
N ALA A 408 11.34 15.53 2.82
CA ALA A 408 12.04 16.49 1.97
C ALA A 408 13.42 16.85 2.55
N GLY A 409 13.53 17.02 3.87
CA GLY A 409 14.79 17.21 4.57
C GLY A 409 15.70 15.99 4.48
N ALA A 410 15.17 14.82 4.75
CA ALA A 410 15.88 13.55 4.67
C ALA A 410 16.42 13.27 3.25
N ALA A 411 15.61 13.54 2.22
CA ALA A 411 16.02 13.38 0.82
C ALA A 411 17.26 14.22 0.48
N GLN A 412 17.38 15.45 1.00
CA GLN A 412 18.55 16.27 0.76
C GLN A 412 19.82 15.71 1.42
N ARG A 413 19.69 15.07 2.61
CA ARG A 413 20.84 14.45 3.30
C ARG A 413 21.43 13.25 2.57
N ILE A 414 20.60 12.50 1.84
CA ILE A 414 21.03 11.30 1.08
C ILE A 414 21.77 11.69 -0.20
N LEU A 415 21.50 12.88 -0.76
CA LEU A 415 22.16 13.33 -1.99
C LEU A 415 23.67 13.57 -1.79
N PRO A 416 24.49 13.36 -2.82
CA PRO A 416 25.91 13.74 -2.81
C PRO A 416 26.05 15.24 -2.49
N LYS A 417 27.08 15.61 -1.72
CA LYS A 417 27.31 17.01 -1.27
C LYS A 417 27.25 18.06 -2.39
N SER A 418 27.66 17.70 -3.61
CA SER A 418 27.60 18.57 -4.79
C SER A 418 26.19 18.86 -5.30
N LYS A 419 25.20 18.02 -4.95
CA LYS A 419 23.80 18.14 -5.38
C LYS A 419 22.87 18.56 -4.24
N GLN A 420 23.38 18.66 -3.00
CA GLN A 420 22.58 19.07 -1.85
C GLN A 420 22.20 20.54 -1.95
N LYS A 421 20.92 20.82 -1.80
CA LYS A 421 20.38 22.19 -1.70
C LYS A 421 20.32 22.59 -0.23
N LYS A 422 20.82 23.77 0.10
CA LYS A 422 20.72 24.32 1.46
C LYS A 422 19.33 24.82 1.83
N THR A 423 18.51 25.12 0.82
CA THR A 423 17.15 25.62 1.01
C THR A 423 16.18 24.79 0.20
N ILE A 424 15.17 24.26 0.88
CA ILE A 424 14.07 23.50 0.29
C ILE A 424 12.99 24.50 -0.13
N GLY A 425 12.67 24.49 -1.42
CA GLY A 425 11.63 25.29 -2.03
C GLY A 425 10.36 24.48 -2.33
N LYS A 426 9.46 25.11 -3.08
CA LYS A 426 8.20 24.49 -3.51
C LYS A 426 8.44 23.27 -4.39
N SER A 427 9.43 23.32 -5.29
CA SER A 427 9.73 22.23 -6.25
C SER A 427 10.17 20.94 -5.57
N GLU A 428 10.96 21.04 -4.50
CA GLU A 428 11.38 19.87 -3.73
C GLU A 428 10.20 19.21 -3.02
N ILE A 429 9.28 20.01 -2.48
CA ILE A 429 8.04 19.50 -1.86
C ILE A 429 7.15 18.84 -2.91
N GLU A 430 6.99 19.43 -4.09
CA GLU A 430 6.23 18.85 -5.19
C GLU A 430 6.79 17.49 -5.62
N GLU A 431 8.11 17.34 -5.68
CA GLU A 431 8.76 16.08 -5.99
C GLU A 431 8.49 15.01 -4.92
N ILE A 432 8.59 15.36 -3.63
CA ILE A 432 8.30 14.43 -2.53
C ILE A 432 6.84 13.99 -2.53
N ILE A 433 5.91 14.94 -2.66
CA ILE A 433 4.47 14.62 -2.73
C ILE A 433 4.16 13.72 -3.91
N SER A 434 4.79 13.95 -5.07
CA SER A 434 4.67 13.09 -6.23
C SER A 434 5.06 11.63 -5.92
N LYS A 435 6.13 11.43 -5.15
CA LYS A 435 6.57 10.09 -4.73
C LYS A 435 5.61 9.46 -3.74
N ILE A 436 5.21 10.19 -2.70
CA ILE A 436 4.30 9.70 -1.63
C ILE A 436 2.92 9.38 -2.20
N ALA A 437 2.33 10.33 -2.92
CA ALA A 437 0.98 10.21 -3.47
C ALA A 437 0.91 9.38 -4.76
N ARG A 438 2.07 8.95 -5.29
CA ARG A 438 2.18 8.22 -6.58
C ARG A 438 1.51 8.96 -7.74
N VAL A 439 1.64 10.28 -7.74
CA VAL A 439 1.13 11.16 -8.78
C VAL A 439 2.31 11.65 -9.61
N PRO A 440 2.24 11.71 -10.94
CA PRO A 440 3.33 12.26 -11.75
C PRO A 440 3.74 13.65 -11.24
N ALA A 441 5.05 13.89 -11.07
CA ALA A 441 5.58 15.18 -10.58
C ALA A 441 5.06 16.39 -11.40
N GLN A 442 4.83 16.15 -12.68
CA GLN A 442 4.25 17.13 -13.61
C GLN A 442 2.81 17.51 -13.30
N SER A 443 2.01 16.62 -12.67
CA SER A 443 0.62 16.89 -12.25
C SER A 443 0.56 17.72 -10.97
N VAL A 444 1.65 17.79 -10.22
CA VAL A 444 1.77 18.56 -8.97
C VAL A 444 2.34 19.95 -9.25
N SER A 445 3.11 20.12 -10.35
CA SER A 445 3.78 21.37 -10.74
C SER A 445 2.93 22.25 -11.65
N GLN A 446 3.36 23.50 -11.87
CA GLN A 446 2.72 24.45 -12.79
C GLN A 446 2.84 24.06 -14.28
N ASP A 447 3.66 23.07 -14.64
CA ASP A 447 3.82 22.56 -15.99
C ASP A 447 2.55 21.87 -16.57
N ASP A 448 1.57 21.57 -15.70
CA ASP A 448 0.26 21.08 -16.12
C ASP A 448 -0.47 22.06 -17.06
N ARG A 449 -0.17 23.37 -16.97
CA ARG A 449 -0.78 24.39 -17.84
C ARG A 449 -0.38 24.24 -19.30
N SER A 450 0.88 23.93 -19.59
CA SER A 450 1.37 23.78 -20.98
C SER A 450 0.73 22.57 -21.66
N LYS A 451 0.62 21.45 -20.94
CA LYS A 451 -0.04 20.23 -21.45
C LYS A 451 -1.54 20.43 -21.66
N LEU A 452 -2.22 21.12 -20.74
CA LEU A 452 -3.63 21.46 -20.91
C LEU A 452 -3.86 22.42 -22.05
N GLN A 453 -2.89 23.31 -22.38
CA GLN A 453 -2.98 24.21 -23.48
C GLN A 453 -2.96 23.48 -24.84
N THR A 454 -2.16 22.42 -24.95
CA THR A 454 -2.00 21.64 -26.19
C THR A 454 -2.88 20.40 -26.25
N LEU A 455 -3.63 20.07 -25.19
CA LEU A 455 -4.39 18.84 -25.03
C LEU A 455 -5.29 18.50 -26.22
N ASP A 456 -6.05 19.46 -26.70
CA ASP A 456 -6.95 19.29 -27.83
C ASP A 456 -6.17 18.99 -29.13
N ARG A 457 -5.09 19.72 -29.40
CA ARG A 457 -4.22 19.48 -30.53
C ARG A 457 -3.57 18.10 -30.49
N ASP A 458 -3.03 17.72 -29.34
CA ASP A 458 -2.30 16.47 -29.16
C ASP A 458 -3.24 15.26 -29.29
N LEU A 459 -4.48 15.36 -28.78
CA LEU A 459 -5.50 14.34 -28.98
C LEU A 459 -5.95 14.24 -30.45
N LYS A 460 -6.17 15.35 -31.13
CA LYS A 460 -6.55 15.40 -32.57
C LYS A 460 -5.46 14.82 -33.46
N ALA A 461 -4.20 14.96 -33.09
CA ALA A 461 -3.08 14.40 -33.84
C ALA A 461 -3.09 12.86 -33.89
N VAL A 462 -3.71 12.21 -32.89
CA VAL A 462 -3.71 10.75 -32.74
C VAL A 462 -5.08 10.11 -32.99
N VAL A 463 -6.17 10.82 -32.70
CA VAL A 463 -7.54 10.32 -32.87
C VAL A 463 -8.20 11.19 -33.98
N PHE A 464 -8.50 10.54 -35.09
CA PHE A 464 -9.00 11.21 -36.28
C PHE A 464 -10.54 11.25 -36.35
N GLY A 465 -11.10 12.35 -36.90
CA GLY A 465 -12.51 12.46 -37.19
C GLY A 465 -13.43 12.71 -36.00
N GLN A 466 -12.87 12.94 -34.84
CA GLN A 466 -13.64 13.17 -33.60
C GLN A 466 -13.37 14.57 -33.01
N ASP A 467 -13.04 15.55 -33.85
CA ASP A 467 -12.66 16.90 -33.40
C ASP A 467 -13.68 17.54 -32.46
N PRO A 468 -15.02 17.51 -32.75
CA PRO A 468 -15.99 18.11 -31.84
C PRO A 468 -16.05 17.39 -30.46
N ALA A 469 -15.87 16.08 -30.44
CA ALA A 469 -15.85 15.29 -29.19
C ALA A 469 -14.61 15.62 -28.35
N ILE A 470 -13.45 15.74 -29.00
CA ILE A 470 -12.18 16.11 -28.36
C ILE A 470 -12.23 17.54 -27.82
N ASP A 471 -12.77 18.50 -28.59
CA ASP A 471 -12.90 19.90 -28.18
C ASP A 471 -13.80 20.01 -26.93
N ALA A 472 -14.92 19.32 -26.93
CA ALA A 472 -15.85 19.30 -25.82
C ALA A 472 -15.20 18.70 -24.55
N LEU A 473 -14.48 17.58 -24.69
CA LEU A 473 -13.75 16.93 -23.61
C LEU A 473 -12.65 17.83 -23.04
N ALA A 474 -11.80 18.40 -23.92
CA ALA A 474 -10.71 19.26 -23.53
C ALA A 474 -11.20 20.54 -22.84
N ALA A 475 -12.28 21.16 -23.32
CA ALA A 475 -12.89 22.33 -22.70
C ALA A 475 -13.37 22.03 -21.28
N SER A 476 -14.07 20.89 -21.07
CA SER A 476 -14.56 20.49 -19.75
C SER A 476 -13.43 20.21 -18.78
N ILE A 477 -12.37 19.52 -19.21
CA ILE A 477 -11.18 19.25 -18.37
C ILE A 477 -10.45 20.56 -18.03
N LYS A 478 -10.25 21.46 -19.00
CA LYS A 478 -9.65 22.78 -18.78
C LYS A 478 -10.43 23.59 -17.74
N MET A 479 -11.77 23.58 -17.81
CA MET A 479 -12.64 24.29 -16.87
C MET A 479 -12.54 23.70 -15.44
N ALA A 480 -12.55 22.38 -15.30
CA ALA A 480 -12.41 21.73 -14.00
C ALA A 480 -11.02 22.00 -13.36
N ARG A 481 -9.96 21.95 -14.17
CA ARG A 481 -8.59 22.24 -13.71
C ARG A 481 -8.34 23.72 -13.40
N ALA A 482 -9.11 24.62 -13.98
CA ALA A 482 -9.07 26.04 -13.66
C ALA A 482 -9.70 26.37 -12.29
N GLY A 483 -10.24 25.37 -11.57
CA GLY A 483 -10.88 25.57 -10.27
C GLY A 483 -12.32 26.10 -10.35
N LEU A 484 -12.92 26.09 -11.53
CA LEU A 484 -14.31 26.54 -11.76
C LEU A 484 -15.32 25.41 -11.54
N GLY A 485 -14.83 24.17 -11.30
CA GLY A 485 -15.65 23.02 -10.93
C GLY A 485 -15.94 22.94 -9.43
N LYS A 486 -16.84 22.04 -9.03
CA LYS A 486 -17.12 21.75 -7.63
C LYS A 486 -16.00 20.92 -7.02
N THR A 487 -15.52 21.32 -5.83
CA THR A 487 -14.37 20.68 -5.14
C THR A 487 -14.65 19.28 -4.65
N ASP A 488 -15.93 18.95 -4.43
CA ASP A 488 -16.37 17.67 -3.83
C ASP A 488 -16.74 16.62 -4.88
N LYS A 489 -16.48 16.88 -6.17
CA LYS A 489 -16.81 15.98 -7.27
C LYS A 489 -15.54 15.49 -8.00
N PRO A 490 -15.64 14.41 -8.80
CA PRO A 490 -14.59 14.05 -9.74
C PRO A 490 -14.20 15.22 -10.68
N ILE A 491 -13.00 15.17 -11.28
CA ILE A 491 -12.55 16.17 -12.26
C ILE A 491 -13.55 16.31 -13.40
N GLY A 492 -14.14 15.19 -13.83
CA GLY A 492 -15.21 15.17 -14.82
C GLY A 492 -15.79 13.76 -14.95
N SER A 493 -17.09 13.72 -15.26
CA SER A 493 -17.86 12.49 -15.48
C SER A 493 -18.49 12.56 -16.87
N PHE A 494 -17.95 11.80 -17.82
CA PHE A 494 -18.30 11.87 -19.23
C PHE A 494 -18.95 10.59 -19.73
N LEU A 495 -20.01 10.72 -20.52
CA LEU A 495 -20.60 9.61 -21.26
C LEU A 495 -20.26 9.74 -22.75
N PHE A 496 -19.47 8.79 -23.29
CA PHE A 496 -19.13 8.70 -24.70
C PHE A 496 -20.14 7.82 -25.41
N SER A 497 -20.95 8.39 -26.26
CA SER A 497 -21.94 7.68 -27.07
C SER A 497 -21.53 7.58 -28.52
N GLY A 498 -22.02 6.57 -29.24
CA GLY A 498 -21.77 6.39 -30.68
C GLY A 498 -21.42 4.96 -31.07
N PRO A 499 -21.24 4.70 -32.37
CA PRO A 499 -20.99 3.35 -32.91
C PRO A 499 -19.75 2.68 -32.32
N THR A 500 -19.68 1.37 -32.44
CA THR A 500 -18.50 0.60 -32.06
C THR A 500 -17.32 0.93 -32.97
N GLY A 501 -16.09 0.95 -32.44
CA GLY A 501 -14.87 1.09 -33.23
C GLY A 501 -14.58 2.49 -33.80
N VAL A 502 -15.27 3.55 -33.36
CA VAL A 502 -15.06 4.94 -33.79
C VAL A 502 -14.01 5.69 -32.96
N GLY A 503 -13.40 5.03 -31.96
CA GLY A 503 -12.29 5.61 -31.20
C GLY A 503 -12.60 6.03 -29.76
N LYS A 504 -13.78 5.71 -29.18
CA LYS A 504 -14.16 6.08 -27.79
C LYS A 504 -13.11 5.66 -26.74
N THR A 505 -12.74 4.39 -26.75
CA THR A 505 -11.72 3.83 -25.84
C THR A 505 -10.33 4.39 -26.12
N GLU A 506 -10.02 4.68 -27.39
CA GLU A 506 -8.72 5.26 -27.79
C GLU A 506 -8.56 6.71 -27.29
N VAL A 507 -9.63 7.53 -27.34
CA VAL A 507 -9.60 8.88 -26.74
C VAL A 507 -9.30 8.81 -25.24
N ALA A 508 -9.92 7.88 -24.51
CA ALA A 508 -9.66 7.71 -23.08
C ALA A 508 -8.20 7.29 -22.81
N ARG A 509 -7.64 6.40 -23.64
CA ARG A 509 -6.24 5.96 -23.54
C ARG A 509 -5.27 7.11 -23.83
N GLN A 510 -5.51 7.85 -24.90
CA GLN A 510 -4.66 8.97 -25.30
C GLN A 510 -4.76 10.13 -24.31
N LEU A 511 -5.94 10.38 -23.75
CA LEU A 511 -6.11 11.36 -22.67
C LEU A 511 -5.23 11.01 -21.46
N ALA A 512 -5.28 9.75 -21.02
CA ALA A 512 -4.44 9.30 -19.91
C ALA A 512 -2.95 9.46 -20.22
N PHE A 513 -2.53 9.08 -21.42
CA PHE A 513 -1.15 9.21 -21.88
C PHE A 513 -0.68 10.66 -21.93
N THR A 514 -1.47 11.57 -22.55
CA THR A 514 -1.13 12.99 -22.68
C THR A 514 -1.06 13.70 -21.34
N LEU A 515 -1.97 13.37 -20.42
CA LEU A 515 -1.95 13.90 -19.06
C LEU A 515 -0.86 13.26 -18.19
N GLY A 516 -0.24 12.14 -18.62
CA GLY A 516 0.75 11.40 -17.86
C GLY A 516 0.17 10.70 -16.63
N ILE A 517 -1.11 10.31 -16.68
CA ILE A 517 -1.83 9.57 -15.63
C ILE A 517 -2.22 8.17 -16.12
N GLU A 518 -2.51 7.27 -15.20
CA GLU A 518 -2.87 5.91 -15.59
C GLU A 518 -4.30 5.77 -16.07
N LEU A 519 -4.52 4.80 -16.98
CA LEU A 519 -5.83 4.36 -17.39
C LEU A 519 -6.23 3.11 -16.62
N ILE A 520 -7.30 3.20 -15.82
CA ILE A 520 -7.95 2.06 -15.18
C ILE A 520 -9.20 1.72 -16.00
N ARG A 521 -9.27 0.50 -16.53
CA ARG A 521 -10.38 0.05 -17.37
C ARG A 521 -11.13 -1.09 -16.71
N PHE A 522 -12.47 -0.96 -16.67
CA PHE A 522 -13.40 -2.04 -16.34
C PHE A 522 -14.36 -2.24 -17.50
N ASP A 523 -14.49 -3.47 -17.96
CA ASP A 523 -15.47 -3.86 -18.96
C ASP A 523 -16.77 -4.25 -18.23
N MET A 524 -17.82 -3.47 -18.46
CA MET A 524 -19.09 -3.66 -17.74
C MET A 524 -19.85 -4.92 -18.18
N SER A 525 -19.46 -5.54 -19.27
CA SER A 525 -19.98 -6.87 -19.65
C SER A 525 -19.62 -7.97 -18.65
N GLU A 526 -18.54 -7.80 -17.87
CA GLU A 526 -18.18 -8.71 -16.78
C GLU A 526 -19.01 -8.50 -15.50
N TYR A 527 -19.76 -7.40 -15.43
CA TYR A 527 -20.52 -6.96 -14.24
C TYR A 527 -22.02 -6.88 -14.49
N MET A 528 -22.57 -7.77 -15.33
CA MET A 528 -24.00 -7.87 -15.62
C MET A 528 -24.79 -8.47 -14.46
N GLU A 529 -24.18 -9.32 -13.66
CA GLU A 529 -24.83 -10.06 -12.59
C GLU A 529 -24.56 -9.45 -11.21
N ARG A 530 -25.53 -9.57 -10.29
CA ARG A 530 -25.47 -8.97 -8.96
C ARG A 530 -24.24 -9.42 -8.15
N HIS A 531 -23.82 -10.67 -8.26
CA HIS A 531 -22.63 -11.15 -7.55
C HIS A 531 -21.33 -10.55 -8.10
N ALA A 532 -21.28 -10.19 -9.38
CA ALA A 532 -20.14 -9.50 -9.95
C ALA A 532 -20.02 -8.04 -9.43
N VAL A 533 -21.15 -7.38 -9.12
CA VAL A 533 -21.14 -6.06 -8.47
C VAL A 533 -20.46 -6.13 -7.11
N SER A 534 -20.69 -7.19 -6.33
CA SER A 534 -20.02 -7.38 -5.03
C SER A 534 -18.50 -7.51 -5.17
N ARG A 535 -17.97 -8.00 -6.28
CA ARG A 535 -16.52 -8.00 -6.56
C ARG A 535 -16.00 -6.58 -6.82
N LEU A 536 -16.83 -5.72 -7.43
CA LEU A 536 -16.42 -4.35 -7.76
C LEU A 536 -16.34 -3.44 -6.52
N ILE A 537 -17.28 -3.57 -5.58
CA ILE A 537 -17.43 -2.72 -4.39
C ILE A 537 -17.18 -3.42 -3.05
N GLY A 538 -16.78 -4.70 -3.07
CA GLY A 538 -16.61 -5.54 -1.89
C GLY A 538 -17.86 -6.36 -1.54
N ALA A 539 -17.67 -7.55 -1.00
CA ALA A 539 -18.77 -8.41 -0.55
C ALA A 539 -19.33 -7.91 0.80
N PRO A 540 -20.66 -7.99 1.02
CA PRO A 540 -21.25 -7.68 2.33
C PRO A 540 -20.74 -8.61 3.44
N PRO A 541 -20.77 -8.18 4.71
CA PRO A 541 -20.43 -9.03 5.85
C PRO A 541 -21.22 -10.35 5.84
N GLY A 542 -20.52 -11.48 6.02
CA GLY A 542 -21.12 -12.83 6.03
C GLY A 542 -21.08 -13.57 4.69
N TYR A 543 -20.62 -12.96 3.62
CA TYR A 543 -20.40 -13.64 2.33
C TYR A 543 -18.94 -14.05 2.15
N VAL A 544 -18.70 -15.11 1.36
CA VAL A 544 -17.34 -15.56 1.02
C VAL A 544 -16.60 -14.45 0.28
N GLY A 545 -15.39 -14.12 0.75
CA GLY A 545 -14.59 -13.02 0.18
C GLY A 545 -14.83 -11.64 0.83
N PHE A 546 -15.55 -11.56 1.96
CA PHE A 546 -15.74 -10.31 2.70
C PHE A 546 -14.43 -9.59 3.06
N ASP A 547 -13.36 -10.31 3.36
CA ASP A 547 -12.05 -9.71 3.70
C ASP A 547 -11.35 -9.08 2.49
N GLN A 548 -11.82 -9.35 1.27
CA GLN A 548 -11.29 -8.73 0.05
C GLN A 548 -12.00 -7.41 -0.20
N GLY A 549 -11.22 -6.33 -0.34
CA GLY A 549 -11.73 -5.02 -0.74
C GLY A 549 -12.39 -5.04 -2.11
N GLY A 550 -13.21 -4.03 -2.44
CA GLY A 550 -13.76 -3.88 -3.78
C GLY A 550 -12.68 -3.56 -4.81
N LEU A 551 -12.74 -4.21 -5.97
CA LEU A 551 -11.75 -4.00 -7.05
C LEU A 551 -11.68 -2.52 -7.49
N LEU A 552 -12.82 -1.83 -7.56
CA LEU A 552 -12.89 -0.43 -7.94
C LEU A 552 -12.25 0.48 -6.87
N THR A 553 -12.63 0.28 -5.60
CA THR A 553 -12.12 1.08 -4.49
C THR A 553 -10.62 0.85 -4.30
N GLU A 554 -10.17 -0.40 -4.44
CA GLU A 554 -8.76 -0.74 -4.33
C GLU A 554 -7.93 -0.16 -5.49
N ALA A 555 -8.42 -0.24 -6.73
CA ALA A 555 -7.74 0.29 -7.90
C ALA A 555 -7.57 1.83 -7.80
N VAL A 556 -8.63 2.54 -7.40
CA VAL A 556 -8.58 4.00 -7.23
C VAL A 556 -7.74 4.42 -6.02
N THR A 557 -7.79 3.67 -4.91
CA THR A 557 -6.93 3.95 -3.76
C THR A 557 -5.45 3.75 -4.09
N LYS A 558 -5.11 2.74 -4.91
CA LYS A 558 -3.73 2.54 -5.39
C LYS A 558 -3.27 3.63 -6.35
N LYS A 559 -4.21 4.22 -7.13
CA LYS A 559 -3.95 5.21 -8.17
C LYS A 559 -5.00 6.32 -8.12
N PRO A 560 -4.91 7.23 -7.13
CA PRO A 560 -5.93 8.23 -6.86
C PRO A 560 -6.03 9.30 -7.95
N HIS A 561 -5.07 9.35 -8.90
CA HIS A 561 -5.06 10.25 -10.03
C HIS A 561 -5.01 9.43 -11.33
N CYS A 562 -6.16 9.17 -11.91
CA CYS A 562 -6.30 8.29 -13.07
C CYS A 562 -7.46 8.69 -13.97
N VAL A 563 -7.48 8.12 -15.17
CA VAL A 563 -8.69 8.04 -16.01
C VAL A 563 -9.35 6.70 -15.71
N LEU A 564 -10.55 6.74 -15.18
CA LEU A 564 -11.39 5.55 -14.96
C LEU A 564 -12.30 5.37 -16.17
N LEU A 565 -12.07 4.31 -16.94
CA LEU A 565 -12.87 3.96 -18.10
C LEU A 565 -13.79 2.78 -17.73
N LEU A 566 -15.10 3.03 -17.81
CA LEU A 566 -16.15 2.03 -17.67
C LEU A 566 -16.71 1.75 -19.07
N ASP A 567 -16.25 0.66 -19.68
CA ASP A 567 -16.57 0.32 -21.08
C ASP A 567 -17.91 -0.41 -21.14
N GLU A 568 -18.77 -0.07 -22.12
CA GLU A 568 -20.09 -0.68 -22.36
C GLU A 568 -21.04 -0.59 -21.15
N ILE A 569 -21.19 0.62 -20.58
CA ILE A 569 -21.92 0.88 -19.34
C ILE A 569 -23.38 0.43 -19.38
N GLU A 570 -24.00 0.34 -20.57
CA GLU A 570 -25.36 -0.16 -20.77
C GLU A 570 -25.54 -1.62 -20.40
N LYS A 571 -24.45 -2.39 -20.32
CA LYS A 571 -24.46 -3.80 -19.90
C LYS A 571 -24.35 -4.00 -18.40
N ALA A 572 -24.00 -2.95 -17.67
CA ALA A 572 -23.81 -3.00 -16.23
C ALA A 572 -25.10 -3.31 -15.47
N HIS A 573 -24.98 -4.07 -14.37
CA HIS A 573 -26.11 -4.28 -13.45
C HIS A 573 -26.62 -2.94 -12.89
N PRO A 574 -27.94 -2.78 -12.68
CA PRO A 574 -28.52 -1.52 -12.16
C PRO A 574 -27.89 -0.99 -10.88
N ASP A 575 -27.43 -1.85 -9.98
CA ASP A 575 -26.78 -1.46 -8.73
C ASP A 575 -25.47 -0.65 -8.96
N ILE A 576 -24.78 -0.86 -10.09
CA ILE A 576 -23.57 -0.09 -10.45
C ILE A 576 -23.92 1.38 -10.69
N PHE A 577 -25.07 1.67 -11.29
CA PHE A 577 -25.51 3.05 -11.48
C PHE A 577 -25.69 3.77 -10.15
N ASN A 578 -26.23 3.09 -9.12
CA ASN A 578 -26.38 3.67 -7.77
C ASN A 578 -25.03 4.01 -7.14
N VAL A 579 -24.01 3.14 -7.34
CA VAL A 579 -22.64 3.40 -6.91
C VAL A 579 -22.03 4.60 -7.64
N LEU A 580 -22.21 4.67 -8.94
CA LEU A 580 -21.72 5.80 -9.75
C LEU A 580 -22.40 7.11 -9.40
N LEU A 581 -23.70 7.11 -9.07
CA LEU A 581 -24.41 8.29 -8.57
C LEU A 581 -23.74 8.84 -7.30
N GLN A 582 -23.40 7.96 -6.34
CA GLN A 582 -22.70 8.37 -5.12
C GLN A 582 -21.32 8.97 -5.44
N VAL A 583 -20.55 8.34 -6.33
CA VAL A 583 -19.24 8.83 -6.74
C VAL A 583 -19.32 10.19 -7.42
N MET A 584 -20.27 10.37 -8.35
CA MET A 584 -20.45 11.62 -9.09
C MET A 584 -20.96 12.78 -8.21
N ASP A 585 -21.71 12.49 -7.12
CA ASP A 585 -22.21 13.53 -6.22
C ASP A 585 -21.23 13.95 -5.14
N HIS A 586 -20.53 12.97 -4.56
CA HIS A 586 -19.71 13.19 -3.36
C HIS A 586 -18.21 12.97 -3.60
N GLY A 587 -17.80 12.58 -4.79
CA GLY A 587 -16.38 12.31 -5.12
C GLY A 587 -15.74 11.22 -4.25
N THR A 588 -16.53 10.43 -3.52
CA THR A 588 -16.03 9.38 -2.64
C THR A 588 -16.94 8.16 -2.66
N LEU A 589 -16.34 6.99 -2.50
CA LEU A 589 -17.04 5.71 -2.37
C LEU A 589 -16.51 4.96 -1.15
N THR A 590 -17.43 4.53 -0.29
CA THR A 590 -17.08 3.64 0.83
C THR A 590 -17.44 2.21 0.44
N ASP A 591 -16.48 1.31 0.48
CA ASP A 591 -16.73 -0.11 0.22
C ASP A 591 -17.44 -0.78 1.41
N ASN A 592 -17.85 -2.03 1.22
CA ASN A 592 -18.55 -2.79 2.26
C ASN A 592 -17.65 -3.10 3.47
N ASN A 593 -16.32 -2.96 3.35
CA ASN A 593 -15.34 -3.11 4.43
C ASN A 593 -15.11 -1.79 5.18
N GLY A 594 -15.81 -0.72 4.83
CA GLY A 594 -15.64 0.61 5.43
C GLY A 594 -14.45 1.40 4.90
N ARG A 595 -13.72 0.91 3.88
CA ARG A 595 -12.63 1.66 3.23
C ARG A 595 -13.21 2.74 2.33
N LYS A 596 -12.72 3.95 2.47
CA LYS A 596 -13.15 5.11 1.69
C LYS A 596 -12.15 5.35 0.56
N ALA A 597 -12.61 5.27 -0.69
CA ALA A 597 -11.85 5.64 -1.87
C ALA A 597 -12.24 7.05 -2.32
N ASP A 598 -11.24 7.84 -2.72
CA ASP A 598 -11.40 9.24 -3.15
C ASP A 598 -11.31 9.35 -4.67
N PHE A 599 -12.36 9.85 -5.29
CA PHE A 599 -12.50 10.03 -6.73
C PHE A 599 -12.37 11.49 -7.19
N ARG A 600 -12.09 12.44 -6.29
CA ARG A 600 -12.03 13.88 -6.61
C ARG A 600 -10.92 14.23 -7.63
N ASN A 601 -9.89 13.40 -7.72
CA ASN A 601 -8.82 13.54 -8.70
C ASN A 601 -8.94 12.57 -9.89
N VAL A 602 -10.08 11.91 -10.07
CA VAL A 602 -10.35 10.93 -11.12
C VAL A 602 -11.14 11.58 -12.25
N ILE A 603 -10.81 11.24 -13.48
CA ILE A 603 -11.62 11.53 -14.67
C ILE A 603 -12.41 10.27 -15.00
N ILE A 604 -13.73 10.32 -14.89
CA ILE A 604 -14.61 9.18 -15.17
C ILE A 604 -15.09 9.27 -16.62
N ILE A 605 -14.83 8.23 -17.39
CA ILE A 605 -15.29 8.09 -18.76
C ILE A 605 -16.11 6.79 -18.84
N MET A 606 -17.34 6.91 -19.26
CA MET A 606 -18.24 5.79 -19.53
C MET A 606 -18.49 5.71 -21.02
N THR A 607 -18.41 4.53 -21.61
CA THR A 607 -18.72 4.36 -23.04
C THR A 607 -20.03 3.63 -23.21
N THR A 608 -20.80 3.98 -24.22
CA THR A 608 -22.02 3.29 -24.62
C THR A 608 -22.12 3.19 -26.14
N ASN A 609 -22.71 2.10 -26.61
CA ASN A 609 -23.08 1.90 -28.00
C ASN A 609 -24.55 2.29 -28.26
N ALA A 610 -25.24 2.82 -27.26
CA ALA A 610 -26.62 3.31 -27.39
C ALA A 610 -26.70 4.38 -28.49
N GLY A 611 -27.74 4.31 -29.32
CA GLY A 611 -27.93 5.18 -30.46
C GLY A 611 -27.27 4.72 -31.77
N ALA A 612 -26.39 3.69 -31.72
CA ALA A 612 -25.75 3.15 -32.92
C ALA A 612 -26.73 2.41 -33.84
N ASP A 613 -27.72 1.70 -33.26
CA ASP A 613 -28.72 0.93 -34.02
C ASP A 613 -29.72 1.83 -34.76
N THR A 614 -29.98 3.01 -34.23
CA THR A 614 -30.84 3.98 -34.87
C THR A 614 -30.14 4.76 -36.01
N MET A 615 -28.81 4.93 -35.92
CA MET A 615 -28.01 5.52 -36.98
C MET A 615 -27.95 4.64 -38.25
N ASN A 616 -28.10 3.31 -38.11
CA ASN A 616 -27.97 2.35 -39.20
C ASN A 616 -29.32 1.85 -39.78
N LYS A 617 -30.46 2.18 -39.18
CA LYS A 617 -31.78 1.87 -39.76
C LYS A 617 -32.03 2.83 -40.90
N SER A 618 -31.84 2.34 -42.12
CA SER A 618 -32.37 3.00 -43.32
C SER A 618 -33.90 3.08 -43.17
N THR A 619 -34.40 4.30 -42.98
CA THR A 619 -35.85 4.56 -42.97
C THR A 619 -36.42 4.18 -44.34
N ILE A 620 -37.25 3.14 -44.36
CA ILE A 620 -38.13 2.84 -45.49
C ILE A 620 -39.21 3.93 -45.45
N GLY A 621 -38.97 5.03 -46.17
CA GLY A 621 -39.89 6.18 -46.25
C GLY A 621 -39.21 7.47 -46.69
N PHE A 622 -39.87 8.24 -47.55
CA PHE A 622 -39.44 9.42 -48.29
C PHE A 622 -39.09 10.71 -47.49
N THR A 623 -38.40 10.61 -46.35
CA THR A 623 -38.00 11.78 -45.59
C THR A 623 -36.50 11.72 -45.26
N THR A 624 -35.71 12.42 -46.08
CA THR A 624 -34.25 12.67 -45.94
C THR A 624 -33.95 13.79 -44.90
N ARG A 625 -34.40 13.66 -43.68
CA ARG A 625 -33.89 14.50 -42.58
C ARG A 625 -33.44 13.57 -41.43
N ARG A 626 -32.15 13.30 -41.41
CA ARG A 626 -31.48 12.76 -40.20
C ARG A 626 -31.57 13.87 -39.13
N GLU A 627 -32.49 13.66 -38.16
CA GLU A 627 -32.54 14.51 -36.99
C GLU A 627 -31.52 14.02 -35.98
N GLN A 628 -30.65 14.91 -35.50
CA GLN A 628 -29.72 14.71 -34.38
C GLN A 628 -30.45 14.33 -33.05
N GLY A 629 -31.76 14.09 -33.11
CA GLY A 629 -32.63 13.80 -31.98
C GLY A 629 -32.71 12.31 -31.58
N ASP A 630 -32.42 11.38 -32.51
CA ASP A 630 -32.66 9.94 -32.28
C ASP A 630 -31.67 9.32 -31.29
N GLU A 631 -30.40 9.72 -31.33
CA GLU A 631 -29.37 9.27 -30.40
C GLU A 631 -29.67 9.64 -28.94
N MET A 632 -30.13 10.90 -28.76
CA MET A 632 -30.54 11.38 -27.42
C MET A 632 -31.81 10.68 -26.92
N ALA A 633 -32.67 10.18 -27.78
CA ALA A 633 -33.86 9.43 -27.39
C ALA A 633 -33.46 8.05 -26.80
N ASP A 634 -32.51 7.35 -27.39
CA ASP A 634 -32.04 6.07 -26.86
C ASP A 634 -31.26 6.23 -25.54
N ILE A 635 -30.43 7.28 -25.41
CA ILE A 635 -29.77 7.61 -24.15
C ILE A 635 -30.81 7.93 -23.05
N LYS A 636 -31.90 8.65 -23.40
CA LYS A 636 -33.00 8.94 -22.46
C LYS A 636 -33.76 7.69 -22.03
N ARG A 637 -33.81 6.69 -22.89
CA ARG A 637 -34.50 5.41 -22.63
C ARG A 637 -33.66 4.48 -21.73
N LEU A 638 -32.34 4.45 -21.92
CA LEU A 638 -31.43 3.55 -21.23
C LEU A 638 -31.00 4.09 -19.84
N PHE A 639 -30.81 5.40 -19.76
CA PHE A 639 -30.29 6.04 -18.54
C PHE A 639 -31.35 6.91 -17.87
N THR A 640 -31.53 6.76 -16.57
CA THR A 640 -32.47 7.53 -15.78
C THR A 640 -32.16 9.03 -15.87
N PRO A 641 -33.17 9.92 -15.74
CA PRO A 641 -32.93 11.36 -15.68
C PRO A 641 -31.97 11.75 -14.56
N GLU A 642 -32.02 11.04 -13.45
CA GLU A 642 -31.14 11.27 -12.31
C GLU A 642 -29.66 11.04 -12.68
N PHE A 643 -29.34 9.93 -13.33
CA PHE A 643 -28.00 9.62 -13.79
C PHE A 643 -27.49 10.63 -14.80
N ARG A 644 -28.32 10.98 -15.79
CA ARG A 644 -27.93 11.92 -16.85
C ARG A 644 -27.64 13.33 -16.33
N ASN A 645 -28.39 13.79 -15.32
CA ASN A 645 -28.20 15.11 -14.71
C ASN A 645 -26.91 15.23 -13.88
N ARG A 646 -26.26 14.11 -13.56
CA ARG A 646 -25.00 14.08 -12.82
C ARG A 646 -23.76 13.98 -13.71
N LEU A 647 -23.96 13.67 -14.99
CA LEU A 647 -22.92 13.75 -16.00
C LEU A 647 -22.54 15.22 -16.24
N ASP A 648 -21.26 15.51 -16.32
CA ASP A 648 -20.77 16.82 -16.72
C ASP A 648 -21.07 17.06 -18.20
N GLN A 649 -20.88 15.99 -19.02
CA GLN A 649 -21.20 16.08 -20.45
C GLN A 649 -21.45 14.69 -21.08
N THR A 650 -22.40 14.63 -22.01
CA THR A 650 -22.53 13.53 -22.97
C THR A 650 -21.85 13.94 -24.27
N ILE A 651 -20.90 13.14 -24.74
CA ILE A 651 -20.05 13.42 -25.88
C ILE A 651 -20.34 12.39 -26.96
N SER A 652 -20.89 12.84 -28.08
CA SER A 652 -21.26 11.99 -29.23
C SER A 652 -20.10 11.80 -30.19
N PHE A 653 -19.78 10.54 -30.50
CA PHE A 653 -18.79 10.15 -31.49
C PHE A 653 -19.47 9.80 -32.81
N ARG A 654 -18.99 10.40 -33.88
CA ARG A 654 -19.54 10.23 -35.24
C ARG A 654 -19.00 8.95 -35.89
N ALA A 655 -19.77 8.39 -36.83
CA ALA A 655 -19.25 7.35 -37.69
C ALA A 655 -18.07 7.88 -38.50
N LEU A 656 -17.13 7.02 -38.82
CA LEU A 656 -15.94 7.36 -39.58
C LEU A 656 -16.31 7.44 -41.07
N ASP A 657 -15.90 8.50 -41.75
CA ASP A 657 -15.99 8.62 -43.22
C ASP A 657 -14.77 7.95 -43.88
N GLU A 658 -14.81 7.83 -45.20
CA GLU A 658 -13.79 7.09 -45.98
C GLU A 658 -12.40 7.77 -45.86
N GLU A 659 -12.33 9.11 -45.83
CA GLU A 659 -11.06 9.83 -45.67
C GLU A 659 -10.45 9.56 -44.30
N ILE A 660 -11.26 9.52 -43.25
CA ILE A 660 -10.81 9.22 -41.90
C ILE A 660 -10.38 7.77 -41.78
N ILE A 661 -11.10 6.84 -42.41
CA ILE A 661 -10.72 5.42 -42.46
C ILE A 661 -9.32 5.28 -43.08
N MET A 662 -9.02 5.97 -44.14
CA MET A 662 -7.70 5.97 -44.78
C MET A 662 -6.61 6.43 -43.77
N ARG A 663 -6.84 7.51 -43.02
CA ARG A 663 -5.91 7.98 -41.96
C ARG A 663 -5.73 6.97 -40.86
N VAL A 664 -6.78 6.24 -40.48
CA VAL A 664 -6.69 5.14 -39.49
C VAL A 664 -5.83 4.00 -40.01
N VAL A 665 -5.98 3.64 -41.31
CA VAL A 665 -5.10 2.65 -41.96
C VAL A 665 -3.65 3.11 -41.89
N ASP A 666 -3.37 4.36 -42.29
CA ASP A 666 -2.01 4.90 -42.24
C ASP A 666 -1.43 4.85 -40.82
N LYS A 667 -2.20 5.20 -39.80
CA LYS A 667 -1.76 5.07 -38.38
C LYS A 667 -1.36 3.62 -38.02
N PHE A 668 -2.15 2.64 -38.40
CA PHE A 668 -1.81 1.23 -38.09
C PHE A 668 -0.60 0.75 -38.88
N LEU A 669 -0.45 1.19 -40.13
CA LEU A 669 0.72 0.88 -40.96
C LEU A 669 1.98 1.54 -40.41
N MET A 670 1.94 2.82 -39.98
CA MET A 670 3.06 3.50 -39.32
C MET A 670 3.47 2.78 -38.01
N GLN A 671 2.52 2.38 -37.20
CA GLN A 671 2.84 1.60 -36.00
C GLN A 671 3.50 0.25 -36.30
N LEU A 672 3.14 -0.38 -37.42
CA LEU A 672 3.79 -1.60 -37.88
C LEU A 672 5.21 -1.30 -38.43
N GLU A 673 5.35 -0.20 -39.15
CA GLU A 673 6.65 0.26 -39.67
C GLU A 673 7.64 0.55 -38.53
N ASP A 674 7.22 1.26 -37.47
CA ASP A 674 8.02 1.53 -36.28
C ASP A 674 8.51 0.21 -35.62
N GLN A 675 7.61 -0.77 -35.47
CA GLN A 675 7.96 -2.08 -34.92
C GLN A 675 8.94 -2.87 -35.77
N LEU A 676 8.84 -2.75 -37.11
CA LEU A 676 9.74 -3.37 -38.05
C LEU A 676 11.11 -2.66 -38.08
N HIS A 677 11.11 -1.35 -37.96
CA HIS A 677 12.32 -0.54 -37.89
C HIS A 677 13.18 -0.90 -36.66
N GLU A 678 12.58 -1.18 -35.50
CA GLU A 678 13.28 -1.73 -34.32
C GLU A 678 14.00 -3.07 -34.62
N LYS A 679 13.48 -3.83 -35.62
CA LYS A 679 14.05 -5.11 -36.08
C LYS A 679 14.98 -4.92 -37.28
N LYS A 680 15.34 -3.67 -37.65
CA LYS A 680 16.17 -3.30 -38.80
C LYS A 680 15.54 -3.71 -40.15
N VAL A 681 14.22 -3.68 -40.23
CA VAL A 681 13.46 -3.97 -41.44
C VAL A 681 12.76 -2.70 -41.91
N ASP A 682 13.04 -2.28 -43.14
CA ASP A 682 12.35 -1.19 -43.79
C ASP A 682 11.09 -1.72 -44.48
N ALA A 683 9.92 -1.20 -44.13
CA ALA A 683 8.66 -1.60 -44.71
C ALA A 683 8.15 -0.54 -45.72
N LEU A 684 7.73 -1.00 -46.86
CA LEU A 684 7.05 -0.15 -47.88
C LEU A 684 5.62 -0.67 -48.06
N PHE A 685 4.66 0.20 -47.85
CA PHE A 685 3.24 -0.09 -48.03
C PHE A 685 2.68 0.64 -49.25
N THR A 686 2.10 -0.09 -50.19
CA THR A 686 1.57 0.52 -51.44
C THR A 686 0.21 1.19 -51.23
N ASP A 687 -0.19 2.09 -52.13
CA ASP A 687 -1.51 2.71 -52.10
C ASP A 687 -2.63 1.71 -52.39
N ALA A 688 -2.34 0.64 -53.15
CA ALA A 688 -3.27 -0.45 -53.37
C ALA A 688 -3.59 -1.19 -52.08
N LEU A 689 -2.58 -1.46 -51.27
CA LEU A 689 -2.75 -2.05 -49.95
C LEU A 689 -3.60 -1.16 -49.02
N ARG A 690 -3.34 0.13 -48.99
CA ARG A 690 -4.11 1.08 -48.18
C ARG A 690 -5.59 1.04 -48.51
N LYS A 691 -5.92 1.07 -49.80
CA LYS A 691 -7.31 0.99 -50.30
C LYS A 691 -7.94 -0.37 -49.99
N HIS A 692 -7.20 -1.48 -50.13
CA HIS A 692 -7.64 -2.81 -49.79
C HIS A 692 -7.97 -2.93 -48.28
N LEU A 693 -7.06 -2.45 -47.43
CA LEU A 693 -7.29 -2.46 -45.96
C LEU A 693 -8.48 -1.57 -45.60
N ALA A 694 -8.63 -0.38 -46.18
CA ALA A 694 -9.77 0.48 -45.92
C ALA A 694 -11.10 -0.17 -46.30
N LYS A 695 -11.13 -0.88 -47.43
CA LYS A 695 -12.35 -1.58 -47.93
C LYS A 695 -12.71 -2.80 -47.11
N HIS A 696 -11.74 -3.65 -46.75
CA HIS A 696 -11.98 -4.95 -46.08
C HIS A 696 -11.80 -4.89 -44.54
N GLY A 697 -11.08 -3.91 -44.04
CA GLY A 697 -10.81 -3.73 -42.62
C GLY A 697 -11.82 -2.85 -41.88
N PHE A 698 -12.77 -2.24 -42.59
CA PHE A 698 -13.84 -1.42 -42.01
C PHE A 698 -15.19 -2.11 -42.14
N ASP A 699 -15.96 -2.13 -41.09
CA ASP A 699 -17.32 -2.61 -41.02
C ASP A 699 -18.23 -1.52 -40.44
N PRO A 700 -19.35 -1.14 -41.07
CA PRO A 700 -20.24 -0.09 -40.56
C PRO A 700 -20.76 -0.33 -39.14
N LEU A 701 -20.86 -1.61 -38.68
CA LEU A 701 -21.32 -2.00 -37.34
C LEU A 701 -20.19 -2.12 -36.33
N MET A 702 -19.00 -2.56 -36.79
CA MET A 702 -17.84 -2.82 -35.94
C MET A 702 -16.77 -1.72 -36.01
N GLY A 703 -16.94 -0.75 -36.92
CA GLY A 703 -15.98 0.32 -37.14
C GLY A 703 -14.62 -0.17 -37.61
N ALA A 704 -13.54 0.38 -37.09
CA ALA A 704 -12.16 0.01 -37.45
C ALA A 704 -11.61 -1.21 -36.65
N ARG A 705 -12.40 -1.86 -35.81
CA ARG A 705 -11.95 -3.08 -35.06
C ARG A 705 -11.48 -4.23 -35.97
N PRO A 706 -12.15 -4.56 -37.09
CA PRO A 706 -11.69 -5.60 -37.99
C PRO A 706 -10.35 -5.30 -38.65
N MET A 707 -9.96 -4.03 -38.78
CA MET A 707 -8.72 -3.59 -39.39
C MET A 707 -7.47 -4.17 -38.71
N GLN A 708 -7.41 -4.08 -37.39
CA GLN A 708 -6.28 -4.66 -36.64
C GLN A 708 -6.17 -6.16 -36.83
N ARG A 709 -7.32 -6.85 -36.83
CA ARG A 709 -7.35 -8.30 -37.03
C ARG A 709 -6.92 -8.67 -38.46
N LEU A 710 -7.39 -7.93 -39.46
CA LEU A 710 -6.99 -8.12 -40.85
C LEU A 710 -5.46 -7.92 -41.00
N ILE A 711 -4.88 -6.85 -40.47
CA ILE A 711 -3.41 -6.62 -40.50
C ILE A 711 -2.68 -7.74 -39.75
N GLN A 712 -3.20 -8.21 -38.64
CA GLN A 712 -2.60 -9.29 -37.86
C GLN A 712 -2.58 -10.62 -38.63
N ASP A 713 -3.70 -11.00 -39.20
CA ASP A 713 -3.88 -12.31 -39.84
C ASP A 713 -3.18 -12.39 -41.20
N THR A 714 -3.11 -11.26 -41.92
CA THR A 714 -2.54 -11.24 -43.27
C THR A 714 -1.07 -10.78 -43.31
N ILE A 715 -0.75 -9.67 -42.64
CA ILE A 715 0.57 -9.06 -42.75
C ILE A 715 1.50 -9.52 -41.62
N ARG A 716 1.07 -9.34 -40.35
CA ARG A 716 1.95 -9.64 -39.20
C ARG A 716 2.31 -11.12 -39.09
N ARG A 717 1.37 -12.02 -39.38
CA ARG A 717 1.62 -13.46 -39.36
C ARG A 717 2.65 -13.88 -40.39
N ALA A 718 2.55 -13.39 -41.62
CA ALA A 718 3.51 -13.66 -42.69
C ALA A 718 4.90 -13.07 -42.39
N LEU A 719 4.94 -11.85 -41.80
CA LEU A 719 6.18 -11.21 -41.38
C LEU A 719 6.86 -11.95 -40.22
N ALA A 720 6.12 -12.51 -39.29
CA ALA A 720 6.69 -13.20 -38.13
C ALA A 720 7.53 -14.40 -38.53
N ASP A 721 7.08 -15.20 -39.49
CA ASP A 721 7.83 -16.36 -39.99
C ASP A 721 9.13 -15.92 -40.70
N GLU A 722 9.09 -14.85 -41.47
CA GLU A 722 10.25 -14.31 -42.18
C GLU A 722 11.25 -13.60 -41.24
N LEU A 723 10.78 -12.97 -40.18
CA LEU A 723 11.63 -12.33 -39.16
C LEU A 723 12.33 -13.37 -38.25
N LEU A 724 11.68 -14.50 -37.98
CA LEU A 724 12.20 -15.52 -37.09
C LEU A 724 13.08 -16.55 -37.82
N PHE A 725 12.66 -16.97 -39.02
CA PHE A 725 13.26 -18.12 -39.70
C PHE A 725 13.58 -17.87 -41.18
N GLY A 726 13.16 -16.72 -41.73
CA GLY A 726 13.26 -16.45 -43.17
C GLY A 726 14.27 -15.36 -43.53
N LYS A 727 14.00 -14.62 -44.59
CA LYS A 727 14.87 -13.66 -45.24
C LYS A 727 15.18 -12.41 -44.41
N LEU A 728 14.35 -12.10 -43.39
CA LEU A 728 14.42 -10.89 -42.60
C LEU A 728 15.13 -11.08 -41.23
N VAL A 729 15.71 -12.24 -40.96
CA VAL A 729 16.41 -12.54 -39.69
C VAL A 729 17.51 -11.51 -39.36
N ASN A 730 18.23 -11.04 -40.38
CA ASN A 730 19.31 -10.05 -40.23
C ASN A 730 18.91 -8.61 -40.62
N GLY A 731 17.60 -8.36 -40.74
CA GLY A 731 17.06 -7.15 -41.31
C GLY A 731 16.89 -7.23 -42.83
N GLY A 732 16.39 -6.18 -43.47
CA GLY A 732 16.12 -6.16 -44.92
C GLY A 732 15.02 -5.17 -45.28
N ARG A 733 14.48 -5.33 -46.46
CA ARG A 733 13.33 -4.53 -46.92
C ARG A 733 12.16 -5.45 -47.24
N VAL A 734 10.96 -5.04 -46.85
CA VAL A 734 9.71 -5.68 -47.23
C VAL A 734 8.82 -4.71 -47.92
N THR A 735 8.29 -5.13 -49.07
CA THR A 735 7.22 -4.38 -49.78
C THR A 735 5.94 -5.17 -49.68
N VAL A 736 4.89 -4.53 -49.17
CA VAL A 736 3.57 -5.15 -49.00
C VAL A 736 2.63 -4.51 -50.03
N ASP A 737 2.12 -5.32 -50.93
CA ASP A 737 1.26 -4.92 -52.02
C ASP A 737 0.02 -5.82 -52.13
N VAL A 738 -0.85 -5.54 -53.08
CA VAL A 738 -2.05 -6.32 -53.41
C VAL A 738 -1.98 -6.80 -54.84
N ASP A 739 -2.16 -8.09 -55.07
CA ASP A 739 -2.15 -8.66 -56.41
C ASP A 739 -3.46 -8.41 -57.19
N ALA A 740 -3.50 -8.86 -58.44
CA ALA A 740 -4.64 -8.65 -59.32
C ALA A 740 -5.89 -9.46 -58.83
N GLU A 741 -5.74 -10.41 -57.91
CA GLU A 741 -6.81 -11.20 -57.32
C GLU A 741 -7.31 -10.61 -55.97
N ASP A 742 -6.94 -9.36 -55.63
CA ASP A 742 -7.26 -8.67 -54.36
C ASP A 742 -6.70 -9.37 -53.13
N LYS A 743 -5.53 -10.06 -53.25
CA LYS A 743 -4.83 -10.74 -52.13
C LYS A 743 -3.55 -9.99 -51.78
N ILE A 744 -3.26 -9.93 -50.46
CA ILE A 744 -2.04 -9.25 -49.97
C ILE A 744 -0.81 -10.11 -50.28
N GLN A 745 0.17 -9.50 -50.97
CA GLN A 745 1.44 -10.10 -51.36
C GLN A 745 2.60 -9.38 -50.68
N LEU A 746 3.53 -10.16 -50.10
CA LEU A 746 4.75 -9.65 -49.47
C LEU A 746 5.96 -10.01 -50.34
N THR A 747 6.76 -9.00 -50.68
CA THR A 747 8.04 -9.15 -51.39
C THR A 747 9.16 -8.83 -50.42
N PHE A 748 10.14 -9.70 -50.32
CA PHE A 748 11.23 -9.58 -49.36
C PHE A 748 12.58 -9.45 -50.04
N ASP A 749 13.30 -8.34 -49.76
CA ASP A 749 14.67 -8.13 -50.18
C ASP A 749 15.57 -8.24 -48.95
N ALA A 750 16.38 -9.31 -48.91
CA ALA A 750 17.35 -9.53 -47.84
C ALA A 750 18.48 -8.48 -47.94
N GLN A 751 18.93 -7.90 -46.85
CA GLN A 751 20.18 -7.14 -46.86
C GLN A 751 21.34 -8.13 -47.17
N PRO A 752 22.27 -7.76 -48.05
CA PRO A 752 23.46 -8.55 -48.21
C PRO A 752 24.21 -8.59 -46.88
N ALA A 753 24.58 -9.82 -46.44
CA ALA A 753 25.34 -10.00 -45.20
C ALA A 753 26.50 -9.01 -45.17
N PRO A 754 26.78 -8.36 -44.02
CA PRO A 754 27.92 -7.47 -43.91
C PRO A 754 29.17 -8.23 -44.32
N ARG A 755 29.87 -7.76 -45.34
CA ARG A 755 31.17 -8.33 -45.76
C ARG A 755 32.09 -8.24 -44.57
N ASN A 756 32.55 -9.39 -44.09
CA ASN A 756 33.57 -9.50 -43.07
C ASN A 756 34.82 -8.79 -43.60
N PRO A 757 35.37 -7.75 -42.98
CA PRO A 757 36.56 -7.06 -43.46
C PRO A 757 37.88 -7.83 -43.19
N GLU A 758 37.81 -9.07 -42.74
CA GLU A 758 39.02 -9.89 -42.46
C GLU A 758 39.11 -11.10 -43.39
N ALA A 759 39.26 -10.85 -44.68
CA ALA A 759 39.89 -11.78 -45.59
C ALA A 759 40.78 -10.95 -46.51
N VAL A 760 41.87 -10.44 -45.93
CA VAL A 760 43.07 -10.06 -46.72
C VAL A 760 43.82 -11.34 -46.91
N GLU A 761 43.77 -11.86 -48.13
CA GLU A 761 44.66 -12.90 -48.60
C GLU A 761 46.09 -12.41 -48.41
N VAL A 762 46.85 -13.20 -47.66
CA VAL A 762 48.33 -13.12 -47.63
C VAL A 762 48.81 -13.99 -48.78
N GLU A 763 49.30 -13.33 -49.85
CA GLU A 763 50.30 -13.90 -50.73
C GLU A 763 51.72 -13.59 -50.20
#